data_ac0883021d276cb7047c7c5c067e2538
#
_entry.id   ac0883021d276cb7047c7c5c067e2538
#
_cell.length_a   1.000
_cell.length_b   1.000
_cell.length_c   1.000
_cell.angle_alpha   90.00
_cell.angle_beta   90.00
_cell.angle_gamma   90.00
#
_symmetry.space_group_name_H-M   'P 1'
#
loop_
_entity.id
_entity.type
_entity.pdbx_description
1 polymer ?
#
loop_
_entity_poly.entity_id
_entity_poly.type
_entity_poly.pdbx_seq_one_letter_code
_entity_poly.pdbx_strand_id
1 'polypeptide(L)'
;MLNKIIHYSLHNRLVVLCAAFLLLIAGTYTAMNTEVDVFPDLNAPTVVIMTEANGMAAEEVEQLVTFPVETAVNGATGVRRVRSSSTNGFSVVWVEFDWGTDIYLARQIVSEKLAVVSESLPVNVGKPTLGPQSSILGEMLIVGLTADSTSMLDLRTIADWTIRPRLLSTGGVAQVAVLGGDIKEYQIQLDPERMRHYSVSMGEIMAVTQDMNLNANGGVLYEFGNEYIVRGVLSTPKVEELGKAVVKTVNTFPVTLEDIADVKIGPKAPKLGTASERGKPAVLMTVTKQPATSTLELTDKLEASLKDLQKNLPADVKVSTDIFRQSRFIESSIGNVKKSLFEGGIFVVIVLFLFLANVRTTVISLVTLPISLLVSILTLHYMGLTINTMSLGGMAIAIGSLVDDAIVDVENVYKRLRENRQKPEAERLSTLEVVFNASKEVRMPILNSTLIIVVSFVPLFFLSGMEGRMLVPLGIAFIVALFASTVVALTLTPVLCSYLLGSNKTNKELKESFVARWMKGIYGKALTWVLAHKRVTLGSTIGLFVVALGVFFTLGRSFLPSFNEGSFTINISSLPGISLEESNKMGHRAEELLLTIPEIQTVARKTGRAELDEHALGVNVSEIEAPFELKDRPRNELVAEVREKLGTITGANIEIGQPISHRIDAMLSGTKANIAIKLFGDDLNKMFSLGNRIKDAIGDIPGIADLNVEQQIERPQLTITPKRELLAKYGIPLPEFEEYINVALAGKVISQVYEQGKSFDLIVKVKDDARDEMEKIRNLMVDTNDGRKVPLNYVAEVVSAMGCLLYTSDAAD
;
A
#
# COMPACT_ATOMS: atom_id res chain seq x y z
N MET A 1 -0.09 5.99 50.88
CA MET A 1 -0.85 6.62 49.81
C MET A 1 -2.06 5.76 49.41
N LEU A 2 -1.87 4.49 49.07
CA LEU A 2 -2.94 3.55 48.64
C LEU A 2 -4.09 3.39 49.64
N ASN A 3 -3.83 3.30 50.97
CA ASN A 3 -4.89 3.27 51.99
C ASN A 3 -5.83 4.47 51.97
N LYS A 4 -5.25 5.66 51.65
CA LYS A 4 -6.03 6.87 51.53
C LYS A 4 -6.97 6.81 50.33
N ILE A 5 -6.55 6.16 49.22
CA ILE A 5 -7.36 5.98 48.01
C ILE A 5 -8.57 5.08 48.32
N ILE A 6 -8.36 3.90 48.89
CA ILE A 6 -9.43 3.00 49.25
C ILE A 6 -10.38 3.64 50.25
N HIS A 7 -9.86 4.31 51.29
CA HIS A 7 -10.66 5.00 52.30
C HIS A 7 -11.50 6.14 51.67
N TYR A 8 -10.87 6.97 50.78
CA TYR A 8 -11.58 8.02 50.07
C TYR A 8 -12.71 7.50 49.18
N SER A 9 -12.41 6.40 48.43
CA SER A 9 -13.40 5.74 47.58
C SER A 9 -14.61 5.21 48.33
N LEU A 10 -14.39 4.59 49.48
CA LEU A 10 -15.45 4.05 50.31
C LEU A 10 -16.30 5.14 51.02
N HIS A 11 -15.71 6.32 51.30
CA HIS A 11 -16.45 7.43 51.87
C HIS A 11 -17.18 8.25 50.79
N ASN A 12 -16.64 8.35 49.60
CA ASN A 12 -17.20 9.09 48.49
C ASN A 12 -17.72 8.18 47.36
N ARG A 13 -18.50 7.19 47.74
CA ARG A 13 -18.97 6.11 46.82
C ARG A 13 -19.70 6.62 45.59
N LEU A 14 -20.53 7.68 45.76
CA LEU A 14 -21.28 8.28 44.66
C LEU A 14 -20.33 8.89 43.61
N VAL A 15 -19.26 9.59 44.06
CA VAL A 15 -18.26 10.18 43.16
C VAL A 15 -17.54 9.10 42.32
N VAL A 16 -17.18 7.98 42.95
CA VAL A 16 -16.53 6.85 42.26
C VAL A 16 -17.46 6.23 41.21
N LEU A 17 -18.75 6.03 41.55
CA LEU A 17 -19.74 5.51 40.59
C LEU A 17 -19.98 6.48 39.42
N CYS A 18 -20.11 7.78 39.71
CA CYS A 18 -20.24 8.79 38.65
C CYS A 18 -19.00 8.83 37.74
N ALA A 19 -17.80 8.78 38.32
CA ALA A 19 -16.56 8.75 37.55
C ALA A 19 -16.48 7.49 36.66
N ALA A 20 -16.82 6.31 37.17
CA ALA A 20 -16.88 5.08 36.40
C ALA A 20 -17.90 5.15 35.26
N PHE A 21 -19.08 5.74 35.51
CA PHE A 21 -20.10 5.93 34.49
C PHE A 21 -19.66 6.92 33.38
N LEU A 22 -19.01 8.02 33.76
CA LEU A 22 -18.43 8.96 32.81
C LEU A 22 -17.34 8.31 31.96
N LEU A 23 -16.47 7.49 32.54
CA LEU A 23 -15.45 6.73 31.80
C LEU A 23 -16.09 5.73 30.81
N LEU A 24 -17.19 5.08 31.19
CA LEU A 24 -17.93 4.22 30.28
C LEU A 24 -18.48 5.00 29.08
N ILE A 25 -19.12 6.16 29.34
CA ILE A 25 -19.65 6.99 28.24
C ILE A 25 -18.52 7.51 27.37
N ALA A 26 -17.51 8.16 27.94
CA ALA A 26 -16.39 8.75 27.21
C ALA A 26 -15.62 7.68 26.46
N GLY A 27 -15.32 6.54 27.09
CA GLY A 27 -14.62 5.43 26.46
C GLY A 27 -15.41 4.80 25.30
N THR A 28 -16.71 4.61 25.47
CA THR A 28 -17.57 4.09 24.39
C THR A 28 -17.66 5.07 23.24
N TYR A 29 -17.86 6.36 23.52
CA TYR A 29 -17.86 7.40 22.50
C TYR A 29 -16.54 7.43 21.72
N THR A 30 -15.41 7.41 22.42
CA THR A 30 -14.08 7.37 21.80
C THR A 30 -13.89 6.09 20.98
N ALA A 31 -14.27 4.92 21.51
CA ALA A 31 -14.17 3.64 20.80
C ALA A 31 -14.96 3.61 19.48
N MET A 32 -16.09 4.33 19.43
CA MET A 32 -16.91 4.44 18.22
C MET A 32 -16.35 5.43 17.18
N ASN A 33 -15.56 6.41 17.62
CA ASN A 33 -15.04 7.48 16.75
C ASN A 33 -13.52 7.39 16.49
N THR A 34 -12.82 6.47 17.13
CA THR A 34 -11.37 6.28 16.88
C THR A 34 -11.16 5.50 15.59
N GLU A 35 -10.22 5.97 14.79
CA GLU A 35 -9.84 5.30 13.56
C GLU A 35 -9.37 3.87 13.80
N VAL A 36 -9.77 3.00 12.89
CA VAL A 36 -9.53 1.57 12.96
C VAL A 36 -8.75 1.15 11.72
N ASP A 37 -7.57 0.58 11.93
CA ASP A 37 -6.70 0.05 10.89
C ASP A 37 -6.31 -1.41 11.17
N VAL A 38 -5.69 -2.07 10.19
CA VAL A 38 -5.17 -3.43 10.40
C VAL A 38 -3.89 -3.38 11.21
N PHE A 39 -2.95 -2.56 10.77
CA PHE A 39 -1.64 -2.39 11.38
C PHE A 39 -1.49 -0.96 11.92
N PRO A 40 -0.64 -0.77 12.92
CA PRO A 40 -0.16 0.58 13.24
C PRO A 40 0.55 1.17 12.02
N ASP A 41 0.78 2.47 12.03
CA ASP A 41 1.54 3.12 10.96
C ASP A 41 2.97 2.55 10.87
N LEU A 42 3.17 1.68 9.89
CA LEU A 42 4.45 1.00 9.61
C LEU A 42 5.32 1.77 8.61
N ASN A 43 4.88 2.93 8.16
CA ASN A 43 5.55 3.64 7.11
C ASN A 43 6.87 4.23 7.61
N ALA A 44 7.98 3.80 7.01
CA ALA A 44 9.18 4.62 7.03
C ALA A 44 8.87 5.91 6.24
N PRO A 45 9.29 7.09 6.71
CA PRO A 45 9.13 8.30 5.93
C PRO A 45 9.91 8.17 4.63
N THR A 46 9.22 7.86 3.54
CA THR A 46 9.81 7.64 2.22
C THR A 46 9.26 8.68 1.26
N VAL A 47 10.17 9.36 0.57
CA VAL A 47 9.83 10.29 -0.50
C VAL A 47 10.21 9.67 -1.83
N VAL A 48 9.25 9.53 -2.72
CA VAL A 48 9.46 8.98 -4.06
C VAL A 48 9.66 10.14 -5.04
N ILE A 49 10.69 10.03 -5.87
CA ILE A 49 10.99 10.98 -6.94
C ILE A 49 10.82 10.23 -8.25
N MET A 50 10.01 10.77 -9.14
CA MET A 50 9.73 10.21 -10.46
C MET A 50 10.12 11.17 -11.54
N THR A 51 10.81 10.69 -12.58
CA THR A 51 11.27 11.50 -13.69
C THR A 51 11.02 10.77 -15.00
N GLU A 52 10.22 11.39 -15.88
CA GLU A 52 10.03 10.90 -17.25
C GLU A 52 11.22 11.35 -18.11
N ALA A 53 11.85 10.42 -18.80
CA ALA A 53 12.99 10.63 -19.67
C ALA A 53 12.75 9.98 -21.05
N ASN A 54 11.62 10.31 -21.65
CA ASN A 54 11.11 9.68 -22.86
C ASN A 54 12.18 9.61 -23.98
N GLY A 55 12.34 8.43 -24.56
CA GLY A 55 13.30 8.17 -25.63
C GLY A 55 14.71 7.79 -25.17
N MET A 56 15.00 7.83 -23.87
CA MET A 56 16.30 7.38 -23.32
C MET A 56 16.29 5.89 -23.02
N ALA A 57 17.40 5.22 -23.32
CA ALA A 57 17.64 3.86 -22.86
C ALA A 57 17.84 3.82 -21.34
N ALA A 58 17.62 2.67 -20.71
CA ALA A 58 17.72 2.55 -19.25
C ALA A 58 19.11 2.94 -18.71
N GLU A 59 20.19 2.65 -19.44
CA GLU A 59 21.56 3.06 -19.10
C GLU A 59 21.73 4.58 -19.13
N GLU A 60 21.16 5.24 -20.14
CA GLU A 60 21.20 6.70 -20.24
C GLU A 60 20.36 7.36 -19.12
N VAL A 61 19.21 6.77 -18.82
CA VAL A 61 18.37 7.21 -17.69
C VAL A 61 19.12 7.09 -16.38
N GLU A 62 19.82 5.97 -16.15
CA GLU A 62 20.63 5.77 -14.95
C GLU A 62 21.72 6.83 -14.85
N GLN A 63 22.53 7.01 -15.89
CA GLN A 63 23.71 7.88 -15.87
C GLN A 63 23.34 9.38 -15.86
N LEU A 64 22.35 9.79 -16.64
CA LEU A 64 22.05 11.19 -16.89
C LEU A 64 20.91 11.75 -16.03
N VAL A 65 20.08 10.89 -15.46
CA VAL A 65 18.89 11.29 -14.67
C VAL A 65 18.95 10.75 -13.26
N THR A 66 19.04 9.43 -13.12
CA THR A 66 18.92 8.76 -11.81
C THR A 66 20.12 9.07 -10.92
N PHE A 67 21.33 8.88 -11.41
CA PHE A 67 22.56 9.12 -10.64
C PHE A 67 22.72 10.57 -10.16
N PRO A 68 22.46 11.61 -10.98
CA PRO A 68 22.44 12.99 -10.50
C PRO A 68 21.41 13.23 -9.38
N VAL A 69 20.20 12.64 -9.50
CA VAL A 69 19.16 12.78 -8.48
C VAL A 69 19.58 12.06 -7.20
N GLU A 70 20.05 10.82 -7.28
CA GLU A 70 20.57 10.07 -6.12
C GLU A 70 21.66 10.83 -5.39
N THR A 71 22.65 11.31 -6.13
CA THR A 71 23.78 12.08 -5.57
C THR A 71 23.30 13.32 -4.83
N ALA A 72 22.30 14.03 -5.37
CA ALA A 72 21.76 15.24 -4.75
C ALA A 72 21.03 14.95 -3.44
N VAL A 73 20.34 13.83 -3.33
CA VAL A 73 19.51 13.49 -2.16
C VAL A 73 20.23 12.63 -1.12
N ASN A 74 21.24 11.86 -1.51
CA ASN A 74 21.93 10.92 -0.61
C ASN A 74 22.61 11.62 0.60
N GLY A 75 23.11 12.84 0.42
CA GLY A 75 23.69 13.62 1.51
C GLY A 75 22.70 14.52 2.27
N ALA A 76 21.40 14.33 2.13
CA ALA A 76 20.42 15.16 2.82
C ALA A 76 20.22 14.72 4.27
N THR A 77 19.95 15.69 5.15
CA THR A 77 19.80 15.45 6.59
C THR A 77 18.66 14.46 6.88
N GLY A 78 18.96 13.42 7.65
CA GLY A 78 18.00 12.40 8.08
C GLY A 78 17.72 11.33 7.01
N VAL A 79 18.39 11.33 5.88
CA VAL A 79 18.31 10.26 4.89
C VAL A 79 19.07 9.04 5.40
N ARG A 80 18.34 7.93 5.48
CA ARG A 80 18.86 6.64 5.92
C ARG A 80 19.33 5.79 4.75
N ARG A 81 18.61 5.86 3.63
CA ARG A 81 18.85 5.02 2.47
C ARG A 81 18.27 5.65 1.23
N VAL A 82 18.94 5.47 0.10
CA VAL A 82 18.45 5.83 -1.23
C VAL A 82 18.48 4.59 -2.11
N ARG A 83 17.38 4.31 -2.77
CA ARG A 83 17.26 3.24 -3.78
C ARG A 83 16.71 3.81 -5.07
N SER A 84 17.03 3.20 -6.18
CA SER A 84 16.50 3.61 -7.47
C SER A 84 16.21 2.46 -8.41
N SER A 85 15.41 2.77 -9.41
CA SER A 85 15.16 1.91 -10.56
C SER A 85 15.12 2.76 -11.82
N SER A 86 15.94 2.41 -12.79
CA SER A 86 16.02 3.07 -14.09
C SER A 86 15.56 2.12 -15.17
N THR A 87 14.48 2.49 -15.84
CA THR A 87 13.90 1.75 -16.96
C THR A 87 13.96 2.62 -18.22
N ASN A 88 13.63 2.05 -19.37
CA ASN A 88 13.56 2.83 -20.60
C ASN A 88 12.59 4.01 -20.45
N GLY A 89 13.12 5.21 -20.54
CA GLY A 89 12.37 6.45 -20.47
C GLY A 89 11.84 6.84 -19.09
N PHE A 90 12.25 6.18 -17.99
CA PHE A 90 11.71 6.48 -16.67
C PHE A 90 12.68 6.18 -15.53
N SER A 91 12.78 7.11 -14.61
CA SER A 91 13.57 7.00 -13.37
C SER A 91 12.67 7.10 -12.15
N VAL A 92 12.86 6.22 -11.19
CA VAL A 92 12.26 6.31 -9.86
C VAL A 92 13.35 6.23 -8.80
N VAL A 93 13.32 7.15 -7.83
CA VAL A 93 14.26 7.19 -6.71
C VAL A 93 13.45 7.23 -5.41
N TRP A 94 13.67 6.26 -4.55
CA TRP A 94 13.08 6.18 -3.21
C TRP A 94 14.07 6.69 -2.18
N VAL A 95 13.72 7.75 -1.47
CA VAL A 95 14.53 8.37 -0.42
C VAL A 95 13.89 8.03 0.92
N GLU A 96 14.50 7.13 1.66
CA GLU A 96 14.06 6.71 2.99
C GLU A 96 14.74 7.54 4.07
N PHE A 97 13.95 8.14 4.94
CA PHE A 97 14.41 8.92 6.07
C PHE A 97 14.41 8.10 7.37
N ASP A 98 15.08 8.62 8.37
CA ASP A 98 15.08 8.05 9.71
C ASP A 98 13.68 7.98 10.29
N TRP A 99 13.41 6.93 11.06
CA TRP A 99 12.15 6.73 11.76
C TRP A 99 11.84 7.91 12.69
N GLY A 100 10.66 8.50 12.53
CA GLY A 100 10.25 9.67 13.32
C GLY A 100 10.45 11.00 12.61
N THR A 101 11.07 11.03 11.43
CA THR A 101 11.11 12.22 10.58
C THR A 101 9.71 12.54 10.09
N ASP A 102 9.30 13.80 10.22
CA ASP A 102 8.04 14.25 9.64
C ASP A 102 8.07 14.17 8.12
N ILE A 103 7.05 13.56 7.51
CA ILE A 103 6.99 13.35 6.05
C ILE A 103 6.95 14.67 5.27
N TYR A 104 6.35 15.72 5.82
CA TYR A 104 6.31 17.03 5.15
C TYR A 104 7.67 17.69 5.15
N LEU A 105 8.41 17.58 6.27
CA LEU A 105 9.80 18.04 6.35
C LEU A 105 10.68 17.25 5.38
N ALA A 106 10.57 15.92 5.33
CA ALA A 106 11.29 15.08 4.39
C ALA A 106 11.04 15.51 2.94
N ARG A 107 9.78 15.73 2.56
CA ARG A 107 9.40 16.22 1.23
C ARG A 107 9.96 17.61 0.92
N GLN A 108 9.98 18.51 1.89
CA GLN A 108 10.56 19.82 1.73
C GLN A 108 12.07 19.72 1.45
N ILE A 109 12.81 18.93 2.23
CA ILE A 109 14.25 18.70 2.05
C ILE A 109 14.54 18.17 0.64
N VAL A 110 13.79 17.15 0.20
CA VAL A 110 13.94 16.57 -1.13
C VAL A 110 13.60 17.61 -2.22
N SER A 111 12.50 18.36 -2.06
CA SER A 111 12.10 19.39 -3.02
C SER A 111 13.18 20.47 -3.22
N GLU A 112 13.83 20.91 -2.14
CA GLU A 112 14.95 21.86 -2.19
C GLU A 112 16.14 21.29 -2.96
N LYS A 113 16.47 20.01 -2.76
CA LYS A 113 17.53 19.32 -3.51
C LYS A 113 17.18 19.18 -5.00
N LEU A 114 15.95 18.82 -5.30
CA LEU A 114 15.46 18.67 -6.68
C LEU A 114 15.44 20.00 -7.46
N ALA A 115 15.17 21.11 -6.81
CA ALA A 115 15.22 22.43 -7.44
C ALA A 115 16.61 22.70 -8.04
N VAL A 116 17.67 22.32 -7.33
CA VAL A 116 19.06 22.51 -7.79
C VAL A 116 19.41 21.52 -8.90
N VAL A 117 19.06 20.23 -8.73
CA VAL A 117 19.48 19.21 -9.70
C VAL A 117 18.71 19.32 -11.02
N SER A 118 17.46 19.82 -10.97
CA SER A 118 16.62 19.97 -12.17
C SER A 118 17.24 20.85 -13.26
N GLU A 119 18.08 21.81 -12.88
CA GLU A 119 18.78 22.67 -13.83
C GLU A 119 19.96 21.97 -14.53
N SER A 120 20.43 20.87 -13.95
CA SER A 120 21.58 20.12 -14.51
C SER A 120 21.14 18.89 -15.34
N LEU A 121 19.86 18.57 -15.36
CA LEU A 121 19.34 17.47 -16.17
C LEU A 121 19.29 17.83 -17.66
N PRO A 122 19.37 16.84 -18.56
CA PRO A 122 19.23 17.07 -20.00
C PRO A 122 17.92 17.77 -20.38
N VAL A 123 17.94 18.60 -21.39
CA VAL A 123 16.78 19.43 -21.80
C VAL A 123 15.55 18.61 -22.16
N ASN A 124 15.75 17.39 -22.66
CA ASN A 124 14.66 16.50 -23.10
C ASN A 124 14.08 15.65 -21.96
N VAL A 125 14.56 15.84 -20.75
CA VAL A 125 14.07 15.12 -19.57
C VAL A 125 12.95 15.91 -18.89
N GLY A 126 11.90 15.22 -18.49
CA GLY A 126 10.82 15.82 -17.70
C GLY A 126 11.34 16.34 -16.35
N LYS A 127 10.63 17.29 -15.77
CA LYS A 127 10.99 17.76 -14.42
C LYS A 127 10.80 16.66 -13.40
N PRO A 128 11.78 16.40 -12.51
CA PRO A 128 11.60 15.49 -11.41
C PRO A 128 10.37 15.87 -10.56
N THR A 129 9.47 14.96 -10.38
CA THR A 129 8.23 15.16 -9.61
C THR A 129 8.23 14.30 -8.37
N LEU A 130 7.73 14.86 -7.26
CA LEU A 130 7.53 14.08 -6.05
C LEU A 130 6.29 13.21 -6.21
N GLY A 131 6.43 11.94 -5.88
CA GLY A 131 5.32 11.02 -5.76
C GLY A 131 4.28 11.49 -4.75
N PRO A 132 3.11 10.86 -4.71
CA PRO A 132 2.06 11.24 -3.78
C PRO A 132 2.52 11.10 -2.34
N GLN A 133 1.85 11.82 -1.43
CA GLN A 133 1.99 11.59 -0.01
C GLN A 133 1.22 10.32 0.36
N SER A 134 1.81 9.20 0.11
CA SER A 134 1.21 7.91 0.40
C SER A 134 2.25 6.98 1.00
N SER A 135 1.79 5.95 1.62
CA SER A 135 2.63 4.84 1.99
C SER A 135 2.46 3.71 0.99
N ILE A 136 3.42 2.81 0.94
CA ILE A 136 3.30 1.56 0.17
C ILE A 136 2.03 0.78 0.58
N LEU A 137 1.61 0.91 1.84
CA LEU A 137 0.36 0.36 2.35
C LEU A 137 -0.87 1.26 2.10
N GLY A 138 -0.68 2.40 1.44
CA GLY A 138 -1.74 3.39 1.19
C GLY A 138 -2.71 3.02 0.07
N GLU A 139 -2.37 2.08 -0.79
CA GLU A 139 -3.32 1.59 -1.78
C GLU A 139 -4.49 0.88 -1.09
N MET A 140 -5.68 1.42 -1.25
CA MET A 140 -6.84 0.99 -0.47
C MET A 140 -7.96 0.38 -1.30
N LEU A 141 -8.06 0.75 -2.58
CA LEU A 141 -9.14 0.34 -3.45
C LEU A 141 -8.67 0.28 -4.90
N ILE A 142 -9.03 -0.78 -5.61
CA ILE A 142 -8.90 -0.86 -7.07
C ILE A 142 -10.30 -0.81 -7.66
N VAL A 143 -10.52 0.19 -8.50
CA VAL A 143 -11.78 0.38 -9.23
C VAL A 143 -11.58 -0.07 -10.66
N GLY A 144 -12.40 -1.01 -11.11
CA GLY A 144 -12.41 -1.51 -12.47
C GLY A 144 -13.50 -0.83 -13.31
N LEU A 145 -13.18 -0.55 -14.57
CA LEU A 145 -14.10 -0.06 -15.58
C LEU A 145 -14.09 -1.00 -16.76
N THR A 146 -15.23 -1.57 -17.07
CA THR A 146 -15.46 -2.42 -18.25
C THR A 146 -16.61 -1.89 -19.06
N ALA A 147 -16.58 -2.14 -20.36
CA ALA A 147 -17.67 -1.78 -21.26
C ALA A 147 -17.86 -2.87 -22.31
N ASP A 148 -19.07 -3.02 -22.81
CA ASP A 148 -19.39 -3.98 -23.87
C ASP A 148 -19.33 -3.36 -25.28
N SER A 149 -19.61 -2.07 -25.43
CA SER A 149 -19.64 -1.35 -26.72
C SER A 149 -18.81 -0.05 -26.74
N THR A 150 -18.61 0.59 -25.60
CA THR A 150 -17.78 1.80 -25.50
C THR A 150 -16.33 1.46 -25.82
N SER A 151 -15.69 2.23 -26.70
CA SER A 151 -14.29 1.99 -27.09
C SER A 151 -13.33 2.14 -25.90
N MET A 152 -12.17 1.46 -25.95
CA MET A 152 -11.14 1.58 -24.92
C MET A 152 -10.58 3.00 -24.81
N LEU A 153 -10.65 3.77 -25.87
CA LEU A 153 -10.26 5.18 -25.93
C LEU A 153 -11.27 6.08 -25.16
N ASP A 154 -12.56 5.85 -25.35
CA ASP A 154 -13.60 6.58 -24.62
C ASP A 154 -13.66 6.14 -23.16
N LEU A 155 -13.52 4.85 -22.91
CA LEU A 155 -13.48 4.30 -21.54
C LEU A 155 -12.33 4.91 -20.74
N ARG A 156 -11.15 5.01 -21.35
CA ARG A 156 -10.01 5.69 -20.73
C ARG A 156 -10.27 7.19 -20.51
N THR A 157 -10.87 7.85 -21.47
CA THR A 157 -11.26 9.26 -21.36
C THR A 157 -12.25 9.48 -20.21
N ILE A 158 -13.23 8.60 -20.03
CA ILE A 158 -14.15 8.63 -18.88
C ILE A 158 -13.37 8.46 -17.57
N ALA A 159 -12.44 7.52 -17.51
CA ALA A 159 -11.62 7.29 -16.33
C ALA A 159 -10.81 8.53 -15.93
N ASP A 160 -10.06 9.11 -16.90
CA ASP A 160 -9.15 10.22 -16.64
C ASP A 160 -9.86 11.55 -16.36
N TRP A 161 -10.96 11.84 -17.05
CA TRP A 161 -11.60 13.15 -17.05
C TRP A 161 -12.91 13.22 -16.24
N THR A 162 -13.54 12.08 -15.94
CA THR A 162 -14.80 12.06 -15.19
C THR A 162 -14.62 11.42 -13.81
N ILE A 163 -14.07 10.20 -13.77
CA ILE A 163 -14.03 9.45 -12.53
C ILE A 163 -12.82 9.86 -11.66
N ARG A 164 -11.63 9.90 -12.23
CA ARG A 164 -10.40 10.27 -11.50
C ARG A 164 -10.51 11.63 -10.79
N PRO A 165 -10.96 12.73 -11.43
CA PRO A 165 -11.11 14.01 -10.75
C PRO A 165 -12.12 13.96 -9.60
N ARG A 166 -13.21 13.20 -9.77
CA ARG A 166 -14.21 13.02 -8.72
C ARG A 166 -13.68 12.26 -7.52
N LEU A 167 -12.89 11.21 -7.74
CA LEU A 167 -12.24 10.46 -6.67
C LEU A 167 -11.18 11.32 -5.96
N LEU A 168 -10.36 12.07 -6.71
CA LEU A 168 -9.35 13.00 -6.16
C LEU A 168 -9.98 14.13 -5.35
N SER A 169 -11.20 14.57 -5.67
CA SER A 169 -11.91 15.60 -4.90
C SER A 169 -12.44 15.08 -3.56
N THR A 170 -12.40 13.78 -3.32
CA THR A 170 -12.77 13.20 -2.04
C THR A 170 -11.63 13.41 -1.05
N GLY A 171 -11.89 14.11 0.06
CA GLY A 171 -10.87 14.36 1.09
C GLY A 171 -10.29 13.04 1.64
N GLY A 172 -8.98 12.95 1.69
CA GLY A 172 -8.24 11.76 2.13
C GLY A 172 -7.64 10.91 1.00
N VAL A 173 -7.97 11.18 -0.26
CA VAL A 173 -7.32 10.54 -1.41
C VAL A 173 -6.01 11.26 -1.73
N ALA A 174 -4.91 10.52 -1.82
CA ALA A 174 -3.59 11.04 -2.19
C ALA A 174 -3.37 10.99 -3.71
N GLN A 175 -3.74 9.87 -4.33
CA GLN A 175 -3.55 9.62 -5.76
C GLN A 175 -4.62 8.68 -6.30
N VAL A 176 -4.88 8.80 -7.60
CA VAL A 176 -5.62 7.82 -8.40
C VAL A 176 -4.78 7.53 -9.64
N ALA A 177 -4.12 6.38 -9.67
CA ALA A 177 -3.36 5.91 -10.82
C ALA A 177 -4.28 5.16 -11.78
N VAL A 178 -4.23 5.50 -13.07
CA VAL A 178 -5.10 4.91 -14.09
C VAL A 178 -4.26 4.08 -15.04
N LEU A 179 -4.59 2.79 -15.16
CA LEU A 179 -3.92 1.84 -16.05
C LEU A 179 -4.91 1.16 -16.98
N GLY A 180 -4.47 0.87 -18.20
CA GLY A 180 -5.32 0.27 -19.22
C GLY A 180 -6.10 1.30 -20.04
N GLY A 181 -6.83 0.81 -20.99
CA GLY A 181 -7.46 1.65 -22.01
C GLY A 181 -6.48 2.29 -22.96
N ASP A 182 -6.96 3.18 -23.80
CA ASP A 182 -6.22 3.90 -24.81
C ASP A 182 -6.25 5.39 -24.51
N ILE A 183 -5.11 6.01 -24.27
CA ILE A 183 -5.02 7.45 -24.08
C ILE A 183 -5.26 8.16 -25.43
N LYS A 184 -6.26 9.03 -25.48
CA LYS A 184 -6.67 9.75 -26.69
C LYS A 184 -5.64 10.80 -27.07
N GLU A 185 -5.15 10.74 -28.31
CA GLU A 185 -4.33 11.76 -28.94
C GLU A 185 -4.90 12.15 -30.31
N TYR A 186 -4.64 13.40 -30.72
CA TYR A 186 -4.80 13.85 -32.09
C TYR A 186 -3.47 13.67 -32.80
N GLN A 187 -3.47 12.90 -33.89
CA GLN A 187 -2.24 12.46 -34.55
C GLN A 187 -2.19 12.97 -35.99
N ILE A 188 -1.11 13.66 -36.32
CA ILE A 188 -0.72 13.98 -37.69
C ILE A 188 0.30 12.93 -38.12
N GLN A 189 -0.16 11.92 -38.85
CA GLN A 189 0.66 10.81 -39.28
C GLN A 189 1.22 11.08 -40.65
N LEU A 190 2.48 11.52 -40.69
CA LEU A 190 3.19 11.91 -41.91
C LEU A 190 3.42 10.70 -42.83
N ASP A 191 3.14 10.87 -44.11
CA ASP A 191 3.40 9.89 -45.15
C ASP A 191 4.70 10.27 -45.91
N PRO A 192 5.78 9.51 -45.74
CA PRO A 192 7.07 9.85 -46.37
C PRO A 192 7.02 9.88 -47.90
N GLU A 193 6.16 9.10 -48.55
CA GLU A 193 6.00 9.09 -50.01
C GLU A 193 5.27 10.37 -50.51
N ARG A 194 4.19 10.76 -49.82
CA ARG A 194 3.46 12.02 -50.13
C ARG A 194 4.32 13.24 -49.85
N MET A 195 5.06 13.26 -48.71
CA MET A 195 6.04 14.33 -48.43
C MET A 195 7.09 14.47 -49.55
N ARG A 196 7.58 13.35 -50.07
CA ARG A 196 8.52 13.36 -51.20
C ARG A 196 7.86 13.86 -52.48
N HIS A 197 6.65 13.46 -52.77
CA HIS A 197 5.89 13.88 -53.95
C HIS A 197 5.71 15.40 -54.01
N TYR A 198 5.30 15.99 -52.87
CA TYR A 198 5.14 17.44 -52.77
C TYR A 198 6.40 18.22 -52.40
N SER A 199 7.55 17.54 -52.28
CA SER A 199 8.83 18.12 -51.87
C SER A 199 8.72 18.94 -50.57
N VAL A 200 7.99 18.43 -49.58
CA VAL A 200 7.83 19.02 -48.25
C VAL A 200 8.85 18.38 -47.29
N SER A 201 9.55 19.27 -46.57
CA SER A 201 10.51 18.84 -45.52
C SER A 201 9.85 18.72 -44.17
N MET A 202 10.52 17.96 -43.27
CA MET A 202 10.07 17.83 -41.85
C MET A 202 10.07 19.19 -41.15
N GLY A 203 11.11 20.02 -41.41
CA GLY A 203 11.20 21.35 -40.81
C GLY A 203 10.07 22.31 -41.23
N GLU A 204 9.62 22.25 -42.54
CA GLU A 204 8.44 23.03 -42.97
C GLU A 204 7.17 22.58 -42.23
N ILE A 205 6.99 21.29 -42.00
CA ILE A 205 5.84 20.77 -41.28
C ILE A 205 5.89 21.22 -39.81
N MET A 206 7.04 21.08 -39.18
CA MET A 206 7.21 21.46 -37.77
C MET A 206 7.00 22.96 -37.57
N ALA A 207 7.47 23.81 -38.47
CA ALA A 207 7.29 25.25 -38.41
C ALA A 207 5.81 25.68 -38.51
N VAL A 208 5.00 24.94 -39.29
CA VAL A 208 3.58 25.26 -39.47
C VAL A 208 2.73 24.64 -38.35
N THR A 209 3.08 23.43 -37.89
CA THR A 209 2.27 22.70 -36.90
C THR A 209 2.55 23.16 -35.47
N GLN A 210 3.72 23.76 -35.23
CA GLN A 210 4.00 24.32 -33.90
C GLN A 210 2.98 25.41 -33.59
N ASP A 211 2.30 25.29 -32.46
CA ASP A 211 1.28 26.24 -32.00
C ASP A 211 0.08 26.44 -32.95
N MET A 212 -0.10 25.58 -33.93
CA MET A 212 -1.16 25.74 -34.96
C MET A 212 -2.59 25.73 -34.39
N ASN A 213 -2.81 25.19 -33.22
CA ASN A 213 -4.12 25.04 -32.59
C ASN A 213 -4.28 25.94 -31.36
N LEU A 214 -3.68 27.13 -31.38
CA LEU A 214 -3.80 28.13 -30.32
C LEU A 214 -4.70 29.28 -30.72
N ASN A 215 -5.48 29.78 -29.78
CA ASN A 215 -6.29 30.96 -29.97
C ASN A 215 -5.42 32.23 -29.90
N ALA A 216 -5.72 33.21 -30.77
CA ALA A 216 -5.05 34.49 -30.76
C ALA A 216 -5.72 35.45 -29.78
N ASN A 217 -4.92 36.20 -29.04
CA ASN A 217 -5.39 37.30 -28.18
C ASN A 217 -5.26 38.64 -28.90
N GLY A 218 -6.36 39.16 -29.37
CA GLY A 218 -6.40 40.46 -30.09
C GLY A 218 -6.46 41.69 -29.17
N GLY A 219 -6.43 41.50 -27.85
CA GLY A 219 -6.54 42.60 -26.88
C GLY A 219 -7.95 43.13 -26.74
N VAL A 220 -8.10 44.44 -26.60
CA VAL A 220 -9.37 45.13 -26.30
C VAL A 220 -9.60 46.24 -27.30
N LEU A 221 -10.82 46.33 -27.83
CA LEU A 221 -11.33 47.41 -28.63
C LEU A 221 -12.31 48.24 -27.79
N TYR A 222 -12.13 49.53 -27.77
CA TYR A 222 -13.09 50.47 -27.15
C TYR A 222 -13.89 51.19 -28.23
N GLU A 223 -15.19 50.98 -28.25
CA GLU A 223 -16.06 51.61 -29.25
C GLU A 223 -17.41 51.92 -28.61
N PHE A 224 -17.94 53.13 -28.89
CA PHE A 224 -19.22 53.65 -28.35
C PHE A 224 -19.41 53.49 -26.84
N GLY A 225 -18.31 53.65 -26.08
CA GLY A 225 -18.35 53.52 -24.61
C GLY A 225 -18.37 52.09 -24.08
N ASN A 226 -18.27 51.10 -24.94
CA ASN A 226 -18.16 49.68 -24.60
C ASN A 226 -16.74 49.18 -24.81
N GLU A 227 -16.40 48.20 -24.01
CA GLU A 227 -15.17 47.43 -24.12
C GLU A 227 -15.46 46.09 -24.80
N TYR A 228 -14.79 45.82 -25.91
CA TYR A 228 -14.90 44.57 -26.65
C TYR A 228 -13.59 43.79 -26.55
N ILE A 229 -13.65 42.60 -25.98
CA ILE A 229 -12.49 41.69 -25.98
C ILE A 229 -12.39 41.05 -27.37
N VAL A 230 -11.28 41.30 -28.04
CA VAL A 230 -11.01 40.73 -29.36
C VAL A 230 -10.33 39.36 -29.20
N ARG A 231 -10.98 38.32 -29.70
CA ARG A 231 -10.48 36.95 -29.68
C ARG A 231 -10.40 36.38 -31.08
N GLY A 232 -9.23 35.90 -31.47
CA GLY A 232 -9.09 35.05 -32.63
C GLY A 232 -9.34 33.59 -32.22
N VAL A 233 -10.45 32.98 -32.61
CA VAL A 233 -10.77 31.58 -32.31
C VAL A 233 -10.20 30.71 -33.42
N LEU A 234 -8.97 30.21 -33.23
CA LEU A 234 -8.24 29.43 -34.23
C LEU A 234 -8.16 27.96 -33.86
N SER A 235 -8.31 27.65 -32.57
CA SER A 235 -8.28 26.26 -32.08
C SER A 235 -9.56 25.52 -32.47
N THR A 236 -9.38 24.30 -32.94
CA THR A 236 -10.47 23.40 -33.35
C THR A 236 -10.21 21.99 -32.87
N PRO A 237 -11.25 21.24 -32.43
CA PRO A 237 -11.17 19.80 -32.16
C PRO A 237 -11.49 18.95 -33.40
N LYS A 238 -11.80 19.57 -34.55
CA LYS A 238 -12.20 18.84 -35.74
C LYS A 238 -10.99 18.42 -36.57
N VAL A 239 -10.84 17.14 -36.77
CA VAL A 239 -9.71 16.55 -37.51
C VAL A 239 -9.63 17.08 -38.95
N GLU A 240 -10.77 17.26 -39.59
CA GLU A 240 -10.85 17.77 -40.96
C GLU A 240 -10.41 19.22 -41.08
N GLU A 241 -10.61 20.03 -40.04
CA GLU A 241 -10.15 21.43 -40.04
C GLU A 241 -8.64 21.48 -39.73
N LEU A 242 -8.11 20.63 -38.86
CA LEU A 242 -6.67 20.51 -38.62
C LEU A 242 -5.94 20.08 -39.90
N GLY A 243 -6.50 19.16 -40.69
CA GLY A 243 -5.94 18.69 -41.95
C GLY A 243 -5.81 19.78 -43.01
N LYS A 244 -6.61 20.84 -42.97
CA LYS A 244 -6.58 21.97 -43.93
C LYS A 244 -5.51 22.99 -43.67
N ALA A 245 -4.67 22.85 -42.66
CA ALA A 245 -3.56 23.77 -42.41
C ALA A 245 -2.58 23.73 -43.59
N VAL A 246 -2.28 24.89 -44.14
CA VAL A 246 -1.38 25.02 -45.30
C VAL A 246 0.07 24.96 -44.86
N VAL A 247 0.78 23.94 -45.35
CA VAL A 247 2.19 23.73 -45.04
C VAL A 247 3.08 24.55 -45.98
N LYS A 248 2.77 24.52 -47.27
CA LYS A 248 3.60 25.15 -48.30
C LYS A 248 2.75 25.53 -49.51
N THR A 249 3.19 26.50 -50.29
CA THR A 249 2.57 26.80 -51.57
C THR A 249 3.56 26.41 -52.69
N VAL A 250 3.14 25.53 -53.58
CA VAL A 250 3.94 25.08 -54.74
C VAL A 250 3.23 25.52 -56.00
N ASN A 251 3.88 26.32 -56.83
CA ASN A 251 3.33 26.82 -58.07
C ASN A 251 1.90 27.44 -57.95
N THR A 252 1.68 28.23 -56.87
CA THR A 252 0.39 28.85 -56.55
C THR A 252 -0.67 27.91 -55.95
N PHE A 253 -0.42 26.60 -55.83
CA PHE A 253 -1.31 25.66 -55.20
C PHE A 253 -0.87 25.44 -53.73
N PRO A 254 -1.77 25.63 -52.78
CA PRO A 254 -1.47 25.34 -51.40
C PRO A 254 -1.40 23.81 -51.20
N VAL A 255 -0.34 23.35 -50.55
CA VAL A 255 -0.21 21.97 -50.05
C VAL A 255 -0.60 21.99 -48.58
N THR A 256 -1.61 21.23 -48.24
CA THR A 256 -2.17 21.12 -46.88
C THR A 256 -1.64 19.91 -46.14
N LEU A 257 -1.90 19.82 -44.82
CA LEU A 257 -1.53 18.65 -44.02
C LEU A 257 -2.20 17.37 -44.54
N GLU A 258 -3.46 17.41 -44.99
CA GLU A 258 -4.17 16.25 -45.53
C GLU A 258 -3.56 15.74 -46.85
N ASP A 259 -2.81 16.56 -47.56
CA ASP A 259 -2.13 16.12 -48.78
C ASP A 259 -0.88 15.27 -48.44
N ILE A 260 -0.26 15.48 -47.28
CA ILE A 260 1.03 14.86 -46.89
C ILE A 260 0.96 13.98 -45.68
N ALA A 261 -0.18 13.96 -44.98
CA ALA A 261 -0.37 13.25 -43.73
C ALA A 261 -1.82 12.72 -43.58
N ASP A 262 -1.99 11.76 -42.73
CA ASP A 262 -3.31 11.36 -42.28
C ASP A 262 -3.54 11.96 -40.89
N VAL A 263 -4.51 12.87 -40.79
CA VAL A 263 -4.88 13.49 -39.52
C VAL A 263 -6.02 12.70 -38.92
N LYS A 264 -5.83 12.14 -37.73
CA LYS A 264 -6.82 11.28 -37.08
C LYS A 264 -6.70 11.27 -35.57
N ILE A 265 -7.74 10.81 -34.90
CA ILE A 265 -7.71 10.50 -33.49
C ILE A 265 -7.20 9.06 -33.35
N GLY A 266 -6.27 8.85 -32.45
CA GLY A 266 -5.70 7.53 -32.21
C GLY A 266 -5.20 7.35 -30.75
N PRO A 267 -4.76 6.14 -30.42
CA PRO A 267 -4.18 5.84 -29.12
C PRO A 267 -2.74 6.35 -29.03
N LYS A 268 -2.35 6.83 -27.85
CA LYS A 268 -0.95 7.17 -27.53
C LYS A 268 -0.07 5.92 -27.64
N ALA A 269 1.08 6.07 -28.26
CA ALA A 269 2.08 5.03 -28.44
C ALA A 269 3.47 5.54 -28.08
N PRO A 270 4.34 4.72 -27.44
CA PRO A 270 4.06 3.36 -27.01
C PRO A 270 3.12 3.30 -25.80
N LYS A 271 2.31 2.26 -25.69
CA LYS A 271 1.51 2.02 -24.48
C LYS A 271 2.42 1.60 -23.34
N LEU A 272 2.29 2.24 -22.18
CA LEU A 272 3.06 1.91 -20.99
C LEU A 272 2.53 0.67 -20.26
N GLY A 273 1.26 0.36 -20.46
CA GLY A 273 0.64 -0.81 -19.85
C GLY A 273 -0.79 -1.04 -20.33
N THR A 274 -1.33 -2.16 -19.93
CA THR A 274 -2.70 -2.60 -20.21
C THR A 274 -3.32 -3.23 -18.97
N ALA A 275 -4.64 -3.29 -18.94
CA ALA A 275 -5.37 -3.88 -17.83
C ALA A 275 -6.54 -4.73 -18.32
N SER A 276 -6.93 -5.70 -17.50
CA SER A 276 -8.09 -6.54 -17.74
C SER A 276 -8.82 -6.89 -16.45
N GLU A 277 -10.09 -7.18 -16.55
CA GLU A 277 -10.95 -7.67 -15.48
C GLU A 277 -11.77 -8.84 -16.00
N ARG A 278 -11.68 -9.99 -15.28
CA ARG A 278 -12.37 -11.24 -15.67
C ARG A 278 -12.07 -11.66 -17.12
N GLY A 279 -10.82 -11.46 -17.56
CA GLY A 279 -10.39 -11.79 -18.92
C GLY A 279 -10.86 -10.81 -20.01
N LYS A 280 -11.55 -9.73 -19.67
CA LYS A 280 -11.96 -8.68 -20.61
C LYS A 280 -11.05 -7.45 -20.48
N PRO A 281 -10.74 -6.74 -21.58
CA PRO A 281 -10.04 -5.46 -21.50
C PRO A 281 -10.77 -4.50 -20.57
N ALA A 282 -10.01 -3.81 -19.71
CA ALA A 282 -10.56 -2.91 -18.70
C ALA A 282 -9.65 -1.69 -18.50
N VAL A 283 -10.19 -0.71 -17.79
CA VAL A 283 -9.39 0.37 -17.19
C VAL A 283 -9.44 0.18 -15.69
N LEU A 284 -8.28 0.05 -15.07
CA LEU A 284 -8.15 -0.09 -13.63
C LEU A 284 -7.65 1.21 -13.02
N MET A 285 -8.29 1.65 -11.95
CA MET A 285 -7.89 2.82 -11.19
C MET A 285 -7.49 2.38 -9.77
N THR A 286 -6.22 2.54 -9.43
CA THR A 286 -5.71 2.28 -8.08
C THR A 286 -5.82 3.57 -7.26
N VAL A 287 -6.60 3.51 -6.19
CA VAL A 287 -6.82 4.63 -5.28
C VAL A 287 -5.92 4.47 -4.07
N THR A 288 -5.13 5.51 -3.80
CA THR A 288 -4.19 5.57 -2.68
C THR A 288 -4.64 6.63 -1.69
N LYS A 289 -4.68 6.30 -0.41
CA LYS A 289 -5.08 7.21 0.67
C LYS A 289 -3.91 8.06 1.18
N GLN A 290 -4.24 9.22 1.73
CA GLN A 290 -3.30 10.05 2.50
C GLN A 290 -2.98 9.38 3.85
N PRO A 291 -1.80 9.65 4.44
CA PRO A 291 -1.50 9.24 5.82
C PRO A 291 -2.56 9.75 6.80
N ALA A 292 -2.76 9.02 7.89
CA ALA A 292 -3.74 9.34 8.94
C ALA A 292 -5.19 9.50 8.45
N THR A 293 -5.57 8.83 7.36
CA THR A 293 -6.96 8.80 6.89
C THR A 293 -7.57 7.43 7.15
N SER A 294 -8.78 7.40 7.73
CA SER A 294 -9.55 6.18 7.96
C SER A 294 -9.88 5.46 6.66
N THR A 295 -9.36 4.25 6.50
CA THR A 295 -9.61 3.42 5.32
C THR A 295 -11.10 3.07 5.18
N LEU A 296 -11.77 2.74 6.28
CA LEU A 296 -13.19 2.36 6.27
C LEU A 296 -14.07 3.52 5.80
N GLU A 297 -13.94 4.68 6.46
CA GLU A 297 -14.75 5.86 6.14
C GLU A 297 -14.49 6.36 4.71
N LEU A 298 -13.23 6.37 4.29
CA LEU A 298 -12.87 6.79 2.94
C LEU A 298 -13.43 5.83 1.89
N THR A 299 -13.38 4.51 2.14
CA THR A 299 -13.97 3.52 1.24
C THR A 299 -15.46 3.75 1.06
N ASP A 300 -16.21 3.97 2.14
CA ASP A 300 -17.64 4.24 2.07
C ASP A 300 -17.97 5.50 1.27
N LYS A 301 -17.18 6.59 1.46
CA LYS A 301 -17.33 7.84 0.69
C LYS A 301 -17.05 7.63 -0.80
N LEU A 302 -16.01 6.88 -1.13
CA LEU A 302 -15.64 6.58 -2.52
C LEU A 302 -16.70 5.72 -3.20
N GLU A 303 -17.20 4.67 -2.54
CA GLU A 303 -18.25 3.83 -3.09
C GLU A 303 -19.57 4.58 -3.29
N ALA A 304 -19.94 5.45 -2.35
CA ALA A 304 -21.11 6.32 -2.51
C ALA A 304 -20.94 7.24 -3.72
N SER A 305 -19.75 7.82 -3.90
CA SER A 305 -19.42 8.68 -5.05
C SER A 305 -19.45 7.91 -6.37
N LEU A 306 -18.91 6.69 -6.40
CA LEU A 306 -18.92 5.82 -7.58
C LEU A 306 -20.34 5.37 -7.97
N LYS A 307 -21.19 5.05 -6.99
CA LYS A 307 -22.60 4.73 -7.23
C LYS A 307 -23.38 5.91 -7.82
N ASP A 308 -23.04 7.13 -7.40
CA ASP A 308 -23.66 8.33 -7.97
C ASP A 308 -23.17 8.59 -9.39
N LEU A 309 -21.88 8.45 -9.64
CA LEU A 309 -21.29 8.55 -10.97
C LEU A 309 -21.86 7.52 -11.95
N GLN A 310 -22.07 6.27 -11.51
CA GLN A 310 -22.61 5.20 -12.35
C GLN A 310 -23.93 5.57 -13.03
N LYS A 311 -24.75 6.41 -12.40
CA LYS A 311 -26.04 6.87 -12.98
C LYS A 311 -25.87 7.76 -14.20
N ASN A 312 -24.72 8.43 -14.32
CA ASN A 312 -24.43 9.41 -15.37
C ASN A 312 -23.47 8.86 -16.44
N LEU A 313 -23.00 7.63 -16.29
CA LEU A 313 -22.15 6.96 -17.26
C LEU A 313 -22.98 6.32 -18.37
N PRO A 314 -22.39 6.05 -19.55
CA PRO A 314 -23.03 5.23 -20.58
C PRO A 314 -23.54 3.90 -20.01
N ALA A 315 -24.67 3.43 -20.50
CA ALA A 315 -25.38 2.26 -19.92
C ALA A 315 -24.58 0.95 -19.97
N ASP A 316 -23.64 0.83 -20.90
CA ASP A 316 -22.77 -0.33 -21.07
C ASP A 316 -21.48 -0.26 -20.22
N VAL A 317 -21.15 0.91 -19.66
CA VAL A 317 -19.99 1.09 -18.79
C VAL A 317 -20.32 0.64 -17.38
N LYS A 318 -19.59 -0.34 -16.88
CA LYS A 318 -19.75 -0.90 -15.55
C LYS A 318 -18.56 -0.53 -14.66
N VAL A 319 -18.85 -0.07 -13.46
CA VAL A 319 -17.86 0.21 -12.41
C VAL A 319 -17.88 -0.94 -11.41
N SER A 320 -16.73 -1.55 -11.18
CA SER A 320 -16.52 -2.60 -10.16
C SER A 320 -15.59 -2.10 -9.06
N THR A 321 -15.86 -2.54 -7.84
CA THR A 321 -15.03 -2.26 -6.65
C THR A 321 -14.63 -3.54 -5.93
N ASP A 322 -14.88 -4.70 -6.55
CA ASP A 322 -14.70 -6.01 -5.94
C ASP A 322 -13.29 -6.60 -6.12
N ILE A 323 -12.43 -5.93 -6.86
CA ILE A 323 -11.09 -6.39 -7.24
C ILE A 323 -10.19 -6.42 -6.00
N PHE A 324 -9.99 -5.27 -5.38
CA PHE A 324 -9.22 -5.12 -4.16
C PHE A 324 -9.84 -4.04 -3.27
N ARG A 325 -10.09 -4.39 -2.01
CA ARG A 325 -10.60 -3.49 -0.96
C ARG A 325 -9.86 -3.77 0.33
N GLN A 326 -9.02 -2.86 0.75
CA GLN A 326 -8.34 -2.96 2.03
C GLN A 326 -9.33 -2.97 3.21
N SER A 327 -10.47 -2.28 3.09
CA SER A 327 -11.52 -2.28 4.11
C SER A 327 -12.06 -3.68 4.41
N ARG A 328 -12.18 -4.57 3.41
CA ARG A 328 -12.62 -5.96 3.61
C ARG A 328 -11.67 -6.72 4.54
N PHE A 329 -10.38 -6.52 4.38
CA PHE A 329 -9.39 -7.14 5.27
C PHE A 329 -9.43 -6.56 6.68
N ILE A 330 -9.60 -5.22 6.81
CA ILE A 330 -9.78 -4.56 8.09
C ILE A 330 -11.01 -5.11 8.81
N GLU A 331 -12.15 -5.15 8.15
CA GLU A 331 -13.42 -5.66 8.69
C GLU A 331 -13.30 -7.13 9.14
N SER A 332 -12.69 -7.97 8.32
CA SER A 332 -12.47 -9.40 8.64
C SER A 332 -11.53 -9.57 9.83
N SER A 333 -10.39 -8.89 9.83
CA SER A 333 -9.39 -8.98 10.90
C SER A 333 -9.95 -8.51 12.23
N ILE A 334 -10.61 -7.35 12.23
CA ILE A 334 -11.24 -6.79 13.43
C ILE A 334 -12.44 -7.60 13.86
N GLY A 335 -13.24 -8.09 12.91
CA GLY A 335 -14.34 -9.01 13.18
C GLY A 335 -13.86 -10.26 13.93
N ASN A 336 -12.77 -10.87 13.50
CA ASN A 336 -12.16 -12.02 14.16
C ASN A 336 -11.67 -11.69 15.57
N VAL A 337 -11.00 -10.55 15.75
CA VAL A 337 -10.54 -10.12 17.08
C VAL A 337 -11.72 -9.78 17.99
N LYS A 338 -12.73 -9.05 17.50
CA LYS A 338 -13.98 -8.78 18.27
C LYS A 338 -14.67 -10.08 18.70
N LYS A 339 -14.76 -11.06 17.79
CA LYS A 339 -15.32 -12.38 18.08
C LYS A 339 -14.52 -13.09 19.17
N SER A 340 -13.18 -13.11 19.05
CA SER A 340 -12.30 -13.71 20.06
C SER A 340 -12.39 -13.01 21.42
N LEU A 341 -12.48 -11.67 21.44
CA LEU A 341 -12.72 -10.90 22.66
C LEU A 341 -14.06 -11.26 23.31
N PHE A 342 -15.12 -11.38 22.52
CA PHE A 342 -16.44 -11.72 22.99
C PHE A 342 -16.50 -13.16 23.52
N GLU A 343 -15.95 -14.12 22.79
CA GLU A 343 -15.84 -15.52 23.21
C GLU A 343 -14.99 -15.64 24.48
N GLY A 344 -13.83 -14.97 24.52
CA GLY A 344 -12.99 -14.90 25.73
C GLY A 344 -13.73 -14.32 26.92
N GLY A 345 -14.48 -13.24 26.70
CA GLY A 345 -15.36 -12.65 27.73
C GLY A 345 -16.39 -13.65 28.24
N ILE A 346 -17.05 -14.40 27.37
CA ILE A 346 -18.03 -15.45 27.78
C ILE A 346 -17.34 -16.54 28.61
N PHE A 347 -16.17 -17.03 28.16
CA PHE A 347 -15.42 -18.02 28.94
C PHE A 347 -15.05 -17.49 30.32
N VAL A 348 -14.60 -16.26 30.42
CA VAL A 348 -14.31 -15.59 31.70
C VAL A 348 -15.56 -15.55 32.58
N VAL A 349 -16.74 -15.17 32.05
CA VAL A 349 -18.02 -15.19 32.78
C VAL A 349 -18.35 -16.58 33.35
N ILE A 350 -18.20 -17.60 32.49
CA ILE A 350 -18.47 -19.00 32.89
C ILE A 350 -17.52 -19.45 34.02
N VAL A 351 -16.23 -19.18 33.84
CA VAL A 351 -15.20 -19.54 34.85
C VAL A 351 -15.45 -18.80 36.16
N LEU A 352 -15.72 -17.48 36.10
CA LEU A 352 -16.06 -16.70 37.28
C LEU A 352 -17.26 -17.25 38.02
N PHE A 353 -18.32 -17.57 37.28
CA PHE A 353 -19.53 -18.14 37.90
C PHE A 353 -19.30 -19.50 38.56
N LEU A 354 -18.50 -20.35 37.90
CA LEU A 354 -18.14 -21.68 38.43
C LEU A 354 -17.34 -21.58 39.76
N PHE A 355 -16.39 -20.63 39.79
CA PHE A 355 -15.53 -20.47 40.97
C PHE A 355 -16.18 -19.67 42.11
N LEU A 356 -16.83 -18.55 41.78
CA LEU A 356 -17.43 -17.68 42.78
C LEU A 356 -18.81 -18.16 43.24
N ALA A 357 -19.52 -18.96 42.42
CA ALA A 357 -20.87 -19.50 42.66
C ALA A 357 -21.88 -18.44 43.19
N ASN A 358 -21.66 -17.18 42.88
CA ASN A 358 -22.49 -16.07 43.35
C ASN A 358 -22.58 -14.99 42.28
N VAL A 359 -23.80 -14.76 41.79
CA VAL A 359 -24.05 -13.76 40.72
C VAL A 359 -23.56 -12.36 41.11
N ARG A 360 -23.66 -11.94 42.34
CA ARG A 360 -23.27 -10.60 42.79
C ARG A 360 -21.75 -10.40 42.68
N THR A 361 -20.98 -11.37 43.16
CA THR A 361 -19.51 -11.34 43.05
C THR A 361 -19.06 -11.39 41.60
N THR A 362 -19.71 -12.21 40.78
CA THR A 362 -19.45 -12.29 39.35
C THR A 362 -19.71 -10.97 38.62
N VAL A 363 -20.84 -10.31 38.93
CA VAL A 363 -21.15 -8.98 38.33
C VAL A 363 -20.13 -7.92 38.73
N ILE A 364 -19.68 -7.90 39.98
CA ILE A 364 -18.67 -6.93 40.44
C ILE A 364 -17.38 -7.11 39.64
N SER A 365 -16.88 -8.35 39.50
CA SER A 365 -15.65 -8.65 38.73
C SER A 365 -15.83 -8.36 37.25
N LEU A 366 -17.01 -8.58 36.69
CA LEU A 366 -17.28 -8.32 35.26
C LEU A 366 -17.33 -6.85 34.91
N VAL A 367 -17.77 -5.98 35.79
CA VAL A 367 -17.86 -4.53 35.55
C VAL A 367 -16.46 -3.92 35.38
N THR A 368 -15.43 -4.50 35.98
CA THR A 368 -14.05 -3.98 35.88
C THR A 368 -13.44 -4.13 34.47
N LEU A 369 -13.80 -5.19 33.73
CA LEU A 369 -13.29 -5.50 32.40
C LEU A 369 -13.56 -4.37 31.38
N PRO A 370 -14.83 -4.01 31.11
CA PRO A 370 -15.11 -3.02 30.08
C PRO A 370 -14.51 -1.64 30.43
N ILE A 371 -14.51 -1.27 31.71
CA ILE A 371 -13.93 0.01 32.14
C ILE A 371 -12.43 0.04 31.86
N SER A 372 -11.68 -1.03 32.20
CA SER A 372 -10.24 -1.10 31.99
C SER A 372 -9.88 -1.08 30.51
N LEU A 373 -10.64 -1.80 29.67
CA LEU A 373 -10.45 -1.81 28.21
C LEU A 373 -10.76 -0.45 27.59
N LEU A 374 -11.83 0.21 28.01
CA LEU A 374 -12.20 1.54 27.53
C LEU A 374 -11.19 2.62 27.94
N VAL A 375 -10.62 2.53 29.14
CA VAL A 375 -9.53 3.41 29.54
C VAL A 375 -8.29 3.19 28.66
N SER A 376 -8.00 1.95 28.26
CA SER A 376 -6.94 1.66 27.32
C SER A 376 -7.18 2.32 25.96
N ILE A 377 -8.38 2.21 25.42
CA ILE A 377 -8.78 2.86 24.16
C ILE A 377 -8.67 4.39 24.26
N LEU A 378 -9.17 4.99 25.35
CA LEU A 378 -9.03 6.41 25.60
C LEU A 378 -7.58 6.87 25.61
N THR A 379 -6.69 6.08 26.22
CA THR A 379 -5.26 6.40 26.29
C THR A 379 -4.61 6.29 24.92
N LEU A 380 -4.90 5.24 24.14
CA LEU A 380 -4.41 5.10 22.78
C LEU A 380 -4.84 6.28 21.92
N HIS A 381 -6.11 6.67 21.98
CA HIS A 381 -6.64 7.82 21.26
C HIS A 381 -5.93 9.14 21.66
N TYR A 382 -5.74 9.38 22.97
CA TYR A 382 -5.04 10.56 23.46
C TYR A 382 -3.57 10.61 23.03
N MET A 383 -2.93 9.45 22.83
CA MET A 383 -1.57 9.33 22.31
C MET A 383 -1.50 9.42 20.78
N GLY A 384 -2.61 9.61 20.08
CA GLY A 384 -2.68 9.67 18.62
C GLY A 384 -2.47 8.32 17.93
N LEU A 385 -2.71 7.21 18.66
CA LEU A 385 -2.59 5.86 18.12
C LEU A 385 -3.95 5.34 17.67
N THR A 386 -3.97 4.61 16.55
CA THR A 386 -5.16 3.97 15.99
C THR A 386 -5.51 2.68 16.73
N ILE A 387 -6.79 2.29 16.68
CA ILE A 387 -7.19 0.94 17.06
C ILE A 387 -6.78 0.00 15.93
N ASN A 388 -5.91 -0.96 16.21
CA ASN A 388 -5.43 -1.92 15.23
C ASN A 388 -5.36 -3.33 15.81
N THR A 389 -5.04 -4.31 14.99
CA THR A 389 -4.97 -5.72 15.43
C THR A 389 -3.97 -5.92 16.57
N MET A 390 -2.88 -5.15 16.60
CA MET A 390 -1.87 -5.24 17.67
C MET A 390 -2.39 -4.69 18.99
N SER A 391 -3.00 -3.50 18.98
CA SER A 391 -3.59 -2.90 20.18
C SER A 391 -4.76 -3.73 20.72
N LEU A 392 -5.62 -4.25 19.83
CA LEU A 392 -6.70 -5.17 20.18
C LEU A 392 -6.14 -6.50 20.72
N GLY A 393 -5.06 -7.01 20.14
CA GLY A 393 -4.35 -8.19 20.63
C GLY A 393 -3.80 -7.98 22.04
N GLY A 394 -3.20 -6.82 22.30
CA GLY A 394 -2.74 -6.44 23.65
C GLY A 394 -3.87 -6.39 24.66
N MET A 395 -5.03 -5.83 24.30
CA MET A 395 -6.24 -5.84 25.13
C MET A 395 -6.78 -7.27 25.35
N ALA A 396 -6.75 -8.12 24.31
CA ALA A 396 -7.18 -9.51 24.42
C ALA A 396 -6.30 -10.31 25.40
N ILE A 397 -4.99 -10.13 25.33
CA ILE A 397 -4.05 -10.74 26.30
C ILE A 397 -4.33 -10.22 27.72
N ALA A 398 -4.65 -8.94 27.85
CA ALA A 398 -4.93 -8.33 29.15
C ALA A 398 -6.16 -8.90 29.83
N ILE A 399 -7.19 -9.35 29.11
CA ILE A 399 -8.48 -9.77 29.67
C ILE A 399 -8.30 -10.79 30.82
N GLY A 400 -7.44 -11.78 30.63
CA GLY A 400 -7.17 -12.78 31.67
C GLY A 400 -6.61 -12.17 32.96
N SER A 401 -5.62 -11.26 32.82
CA SER A 401 -4.98 -10.58 33.94
C SER A 401 -5.87 -9.52 34.60
N LEU A 402 -6.72 -8.85 33.80
CA LEU A 402 -7.66 -7.83 34.32
C LEU A 402 -8.68 -8.40 35.30
N VAL A 403 -9.10 -9.62 35.06
CA VAL A 403 -10.12 -10.29 35.89
C VAL A 403 -9.51 -10.75 37.22
N ASP A 404 -8.24 -11.15 37.21
CA ASP A 404 -7.56 -11.64 38.40
C ASP A 404 -7.54 -10.61 39.53
N ASP A 405 -7.19 -9.38 39.27
CA ASP A 405 -7.13 -8.30 40.26
C ASP A 405 -8.47 -8.09 40.96
N ALA A 406 -9.54 -8.08 40.17
CA ALA A 406 -10.91 -7.93 40.69
C ALA A 406 -11.38 -9.17 41.45
N ILE A 407 -11.04 -10.40 41.00
CA ILE A 407 -11.42 -11.62 41.67
C ILE A 407 -10.81 -11.73 43.06
N VAL A 408 -9.50 -11.46 43.14
CA VAL A 408 -8.74 -11.54 44.40
C VAL A 408 -9.34 -10.61 45.46
N ASP A 409 -9.64 -9.37 45.09
CA ASP A 409 -10.25 -8.40 46.01
C ASP A 409 -11.68 -8.81 46.40
N VAL A 410 -12.53 -9.11 45.40
CA VAL A 410 -13.92 -9.53 45.65
C VAL A 410 -14.01 -10.80 46.50
N GLU A 411 -13.18 -11.80 46.22
CA GLU A 411 -13.16 -13.05 46.99
C GLU A 411 -12.72 -12.84 48.44
N ASN A 412 -11.65 -12.03 48.64
CA ASN A 412 -11.19 -11.71 49.99
C ASN A 412 -12.24 -10.92 50.79
N VAL A 413 -12.84 -9.93 50.17
CA VAL A 413 -13.95 -9.16 50.79
C VAL A 413 -15.10 -10.08 51.12
N TYR A 414 -15.51 -10.97 50.22
CA TYR A 414 -16.58 -11.94 50.43
C TYR A 414 -16.27 -12.90 51.58
N LYS A 415 -15.05 -13.42 51.65
CA LYS A 415 -14.56 -14.27 52.74
C LYS A 415 -14.60 -13.54 54.09
N ARG A 416 -14.05 -12.33 54.13
CA ARG A 416 -14.02 -11.52 55.39
C ARG A 416 -15.42 -11.10 55.84
N LEU A 417 -16.32 -10.79 54.94
CA LEU A 417 -17.72 -10.51 55.30
C LEU A 417 -18.41 -11.74 55.87
N ARG A 418 -18.11 -12.94 55.33
CA ARG A 418 -18.61 -14.21 55.85
C ARG A 418 -18.08 -14.47 57.26
N GLU A 419 -16.81 -14.32 57.46
CA GLU A 419 -16.18 -14.49 58.78
C GLU A 419 -16.72 -13.48 59.80
N ASN A 420 -16.91 -12.22 59.45
CA ASN A 420 -17.48 -11.21 60.30
C ASN A 420 -18.95 -11.54 60.73
N ARG A 421 -19.73 -12.12 59.84
CA ARG A 421 -21.12 -12.52 60.15
C ARG A 421 -21.22 -13.70 61.11
N GLN A 422 -20.18 -14.53 61.19
CA GLN A 422 -20.10 -15.66 62.12
C GLN A 422 -19.72 -15.24 63.55
N LYS A 423 -19.23 -13.98 63.71
CA LYS A 423 -18.90 -13.43 65.03
C LYS A 423 -20.16 -13.03 65.82
N PRO A 424 -20.12 -13.02 67.19
CA PRO A 424 -21.14 -12.45 67.99
C PRO A 424 -21.48 -11.02 67.62
N GLU A 425 -22.74 -10.58 67.75
CA GLU A 425 -23.18 -9.25 67.33
C GLU A 425 -22.38 -8.08 67.92
N ALA A 426 -21.90 -8.24 69.14
CA ALA A 426 -21.09 -7.26 69.85
C ALA A 426 -19.67 -7.08 69.28
N GLU A 427 -19.14 -8.04 68.53
CA GLU A 427 -17.82 -8.05 67.92
C GLU A 427 -17.84 -7.82 66.40
N ARG A 428 -18.99 -7.59 65.80
CA ARG A 428 -19.15 -7.38 64.36
C ARG A 428 -18.71 -5.98 63.99
N LEU A 429 -17.76 -5.94 63.06
CA LEU A 429 -17.34 -4.69 62.44
C LEU A 429 -18.39 -4.20 61.43
N SER A 430 -18.44 -2.90 61.16
CA SER A 430 -19.29 -2.35 60.13
C SER A 430 -18.90 -2.90 58.75
N THR A 431 -19.87 -3.01 57.84
CA THR A 431 -19.59 -3.48 56.46
C THR A 431 -18.47 -2.69 55.77
N LEU A 432 -18.39 -1.40 55.98
CA LEU A 432 -17.37 -0.53 55.38
C LEU A 432 -15.98 -0.82 55.95
N GLU A 433 -15.88 -1.08 57.26
CA GLU A 433 -14.60 -1.44 57.89
C GLU A 433 -14.12 -2.83 57.45
N VAL A 434 -15.02 -3.78 57.30
CA VAL A 434 -14.66 -5.13 56.82
C VAL A 434 -14.15 -5.06 55.38
N VAL A 435 -14.87 -4.34 54.51
CA VAL A 435 -14.45 -4.16 53.11
C VAL A 435 -13.12 -3.43 53.05
N PHE A 436 -12.93 -2.37 53.84
CA PHE A 436 -11.65 -1.65 53.86
C PHE A 436 -10.48 -2.52 54.26
N ASN A 437 -10.64 -3.29 55.36
CA ASN A 437 -9.59 -4.18 55.89
C ASN A 437 -9.29 -5.31 54.90
N ALA A 438 -10.30 -5.91 54.30
CA ALA A 438 -10.13 -6.97 53.31
C ALA A 438 -9.39 -6.48 52.07
N SER A 439 -9.78 -5.36 51.49
CA SER A 439 -9.09 -4.77 50.33
C SER A 439 -7.68 -4.30 50.69
N LYS A 440 -7.45 -3.85 51.92
CA LYS A 440 -6.10 -3.52 52.41
C LYS A 440 -5.15 -4.71 52.45
N GLU A 441 -5.62 -5.90 52.74
CA GLU A 441 -4.81 -7.13 52.80
C GLU A 441 -4.22 -7.51 51.45
N VAL A 442 -5.02 -7.42 50.37
CA VAL A 442 -4.65 -7.91 49.03
C VAL A 442 -3.98 -6.86 48.13
N ARG A 443 -4.01 -5.59 48.52
CA ARG A 443 -3.52 -4.48 47.67
C ARG A 443 -2.06 -4.56 47.28
N MET A 444 -1.15 -4.95 48.23
CA MET A 444 0.29 -5.04 47.92
C MET A 444 0.62 -6.19 47.00
N PRO A 445 0.06 -7.40 47.18
CA PRO A 445 0.16 -8.48 46.22
C PRO A 445 -0.31 -8.07 44.81
N ILE A 446 -1.48 -7.43 44.70
CA ILE A 446 -2.03 -6.96 43.41
C ILE A 446 -1.06 -5.95 42.76
N LEU A 447 -0.64 -4.91 43.47
CA LEU A 447 0.25 -3.90 42.95
C LEU A 447 1.59 -4.49 42.50
N ASN A 448 2.18 -5.38 43.33
CA ASN A 448 3.44 -6.03 43.00
C ASN A 448 3.32 -6.91 41.76
N SER A 449 2.24 -7.68 41.65
CA SER A 449 1.93 -8.50 40.47
C SER A 449 1.85 -7.64 39.21
N THR A 450 1.08 -6.57 39.24
CA THR A 450 0.95 -5.63 38.10
C THR A 450 2.30 -5.02 37.73
N LEU A 451 3.10 -4.58 38.70
CA LEU A 451 4.43 -4.00 38.43
C LEU A 451 5.38 -5.02 37.79
N ILE A 452 5.38 -6.29 38.27
CA ILE A 452 6.21 -7.34 37.69
C ILE A 452 5.83 -7.59 36.23
N ILE A 453 4.53 -7.67 35.95
CA ILE A 453 4.03 -7.88 34.60
C ILE A 453 4.39 -6.68 33.70
N VAL A 454 4.18 -5.45 34.18
CA VAL A 454 4.54 -4.23 33.43
C VAL A 454 6.03 -4.22 33.08
N VAL A 455 6.89 -4.51 34.06
CA VAL A 455 8.34 -4.57 33.85
C VAL A 455 8.73 -5.60 32.79
N SER A 456 8.01 -6.74 32.72
CA SER A 456 8.28 -7.75 31.69
C SER A 456 7.98 -7.30 30.27
N PHE A 457 7.13 -6.29 30.09
CA PHE A 457 6.80 -5.68 28.78
C PHE A 457 7.68 -4.47 28.42
N VAL A 458 8.43 -3.92 29.38
CA VAL A 458 9.32 -2.77 29.12
C VAL A 458 10.33 -3.00 27.98
N PRO A 459 10.91 -4.19 27.79
CA PRO A 459 11.81 -4.44 26.66
C PRO A 459 11.20 -4.16 25.28
N LEU A 460 9.89 -4.25 25.10
CA LEU A 460 9.22 -3.95 23.83
C LEU A 460 9.42 -2.48 23.39
N PHE A 461 9.59 -1.56 24.33
CA PHE A 461 9.79 -0.14 24.05
C PHE A 461 11.20 0.22 23.60
N PHE A 462 12.16 -0.70 23.74
CA PHE A 462 13.52 -0.54 23.24
C PHE A 462 13.72 -1.11 21.83
N LEU A 463 12.69 -1.73 21.25
CA LEU A 463 12.73 -2.16 19.87
C LEU A 463 12.67 -0.95 18.95
N SER A 464 13.58 -0.91 18.00
CA SER A 464 13.65 0.12 16.96
C SER A 464 13.06 -0.39 15.65
N GLY A 465 12.85 0.51 14.68
CA GLY A 465 12.39 0.13 13.35
C GLY A 465 10.93 -0.30 13.32
N MET A 466 10.62 -1.18 12.39
CA MET A 466 9.26 -1.66 12.15
C MET A 466 8.74 -2.54 13.28
N GLU A 467 9.61 -3.37 13.88
CA GLU A 467 9.27 -4.23 15.01
C GLU A 467 8.77 -3.41 16.21
N GLY A 468 9.46 -2.32 16.50
CA GLY A 468 9.05 -1.40 17.57
C GLY A 468 7.69 -0.79 17.28
N ARG A 469 7.47 -0.29 16.07
CA ARG A 469 6.18 0.30 15.68
C ARG A 469 5.02 -0.67 15.73
N MET A 470 5.25 -1.94 15.39
CA MET A 470 4.22 -2.98 15.50
C MET A 470 3.90 -3.35 16.94
N LEU A 471 4.93 -3.55 17.79
CA LEU A 471 4.73 -4.12 19.12
C LEU A 471 4.47 -3.08 20.21
N VAL A 472 4.88 -1.81 20.01
CA VAL A 472 4.65 -0.74 20.98
C VAL A 472 3.15 -0.51 21.26
N PRO A 473 2.23 -0.42 20.26
CA PRO A 473 0.80 -0.29 20.53
C PRO A 473 0.22 -1.46 21.32
N LEU A 474 0.69 -2.69 21.06
CA LEU A 474 0.32 -3.87 21.85
C LEU A 474 0.77 -3.72 23.31
N GLY A 475 2.04 -3.33 23.53
CA GLY A 475 2.58 -3.11 24.87
C GLY A 475 1.86 -2.01 25.62
N ILE A 476 1.59 -0.89 24.97
CA ILE A 476 0.84 0.24 25.56
C ILE A 476 -0.56 -0.19 25.94
N ALA A 477 -1.30 -0.81 25.01
CA ALA A 477 -2.67 -1.26 25.25
C ALA A 477 -2.75 -2.21 26.44
N PHE A 478 -1.84 -3.17 26.52
CA PHE A 478 -1.75 -4.14 27.61
C PHE A 478 -1.40 -3.48 28.95
N ILE A 479 -0.33 -2.67 29.00
CA ILE A 479 0.13 -2.03 30.24
C ILE A 479 -0.92 -1.07 30.79
N VAL A 480 -1.53 -0.26 29.91
CA VAL A 480 -2.59 0.69 30.33
C VAL A 480 -3.82 -0.03 30.83
N ALA A 481 -4.24 -1.11 30.16
CA ALA A 481 -5.36 -1.92 30.60
C ALA A 481 -5.12 -2.51 31.99
N LEU A 482 -3.92 -3.05 32.25
CA LEU A 482 -3.53 -3.57 33.56
C LEU A 482 -3.51 -2.49 34.65
N PHE A 483 -2.93 -1.34 34.32
CA PHE A 483 -2.86 -0.22 35.27
C PHE A 483 -4.27 0.29 35.60
N ALA A 484 -5.13 0.43 34.59
CA ALA A 484 -6.54 0.78 34.77
C ALA A 484 -7.28 -0.24 35.64
N SER A 485 -7.05 -1.53 35.42
CA SER A 485 -7.64 -2.60 36.26
C SER A 485 -7.24 -2.47 37.71
N THR A 486 -5.96 -2.27 37.98
CA THR A 486 -5.47 -2.06 39.36
C THR A 486 -6.11 -0.84 40.01
N VAL A 487 -6.26 0.28 39.29
CA VAL A 487 -6.96 1.48 39.82
C VAL A 487 -8.44 1.17 40.08
N VAL A 488 -9.11 0.48 39.18
CA VAL A 488 -10.52 0.08 39.32
C VAL A 488 -10.67 -0.90 40.50
N ALA A 489 -9.78 -1.86 40.65
CA ALA A 489 -9.77 -2.81 41.77
C ALA A 489 -9.60 -2.09 43.12
N LEU A 490 -8.79 -1.04 43.20
CA LEU A 490 -8.59 -0.26 44.43
C LEU A 490 -9.68 0.79 44.70
N THR A 491 -10.50 1.13 43.73
CA THR A 491 -11.52 2.18 43.87
C THR A 491 -12.93 1.66 43.69
N LEU A 492 -13.30 1.22 42.52
CA LEU A 492 -14.67 0.81 42.18
C LEU A 492 -15.06 -0.52 42.79
N THR A 493 -14.17 -1.51 42.79
CA THR A 493 -14.42 -2.84 43.32
C THR A 493 -14.84 -2.81 44.82
N PRO A 494 -14.09 -2.14 45.73
CA PRO A 494 -14.53 -2.00 47.12
C PRO A 494 -15.86 -1.28 47.28
N VAL A 495 -16.13 -0.26 46.46
CA VAL A 495 -17.40 0.46 46.44
C VAL A 495 -18.55 -0.45 46.07
N LEU A 496 -18.43 -1.21 44.98
CA LEU A 496 -19.43 -2.18 44.54
C LEU A 496 -19.63 -3.30 45.57
N CYS A 497 -18.57 -3.81 46.18
CA CYS A 497 -18.63 -4.78 47.26
C CYS A 497 -19.44 -4.25 48.46
N SER A 498 -19.25 -2.98 48.83
CA SER A 498 -19.97 -2.35 49.93
C SER A 498 -21.47 -2.28 49.67
N TYR A 499 -21.89 -2.05 48.43
CA TYR A 499 -23.32 -1.98 48.06
C TYR A 499 -23.93 -3.37 47.83
N LEU A 500 -23.29 -4.21 47.04
CA LEU A 500 -23.88 -5.47 46.56
C LEU A 500 -23.74 -6.61 47.55
N LEU A 501 -22.67 -6.66 48.35
CA LEU A 501 -22.37 -7.70 49.31
C LEU A 501 -22.71 -7.29 50.74
N GLY A 502 -22.85 -6.00 51.01
CA GLY A 502 -23.16 -5.43 52.35
C GLY A 502 -24.61 -5.66 52.85
N SER A 503 -25.56 -6.01 51.99
CA SER A 503 -26.99 -6.13 52.34
C SER A 503 -27.27 -7.31 53.24
N ASN A 504 -27.88 -7.05 54.40
CA ASN A 504 -28.21 -8.03 55.45
C ASN A 504 -29.41 -8.96 55.12
N LYS A 505 -30.04 -8.85 53.95
CA LYS A 505 -31.31 -9.51 53.63
C LYS A 505 -31.25 -10.97 53.19
N THR A 506 -30.07 -11.59 53.12
CA THR A 506 -29.93 -12.99 52.66
C THR A 506 -29.42 -13.88 53.79
N ASN A 507 -30.33 -14.51 54.49
CA ASN A 507 -30.08 -15.59 55.48
C ASN A 507 -29.63 -16.93 54.82
N LYS A 508 -29.10 -16.96 53.62
CA LYS A 508 -28.56 -18.18 53.04
C LYS A 508 -27.09 -18.32 53.44
N GLU A 509 -26.77 -19.47 54.05
CA GLU A 509 -25.38 -19.89 54.26
C GLU A 509 -24.58 -19.74 52.95
N LEU A 510 -23.57 -18.89 53.04
CA LEU A 510 -22.66 -18.69 51.93
C LEU A 510 -21.74 -19.89 51.77
N LYS A 511 -22.12 -20.85 50.90
CA LYS A 511 -21.36 -22.08 50.64
C LYS A 511 -20.24 -21.82 49.65
N GLU A 512 -19.07 -22.42 49.90
CA GLU A 512 -17.99 -22.41 48.89
C GLU A 512 -18.45 -23.17 47.63
N SER A 513 -17.99 -22.70 46.44
CA SER A 513 -18.25 -23.40 45.19
C SER A 513 -17.78 -24.86 45.25
N PHE A 514 -18.56 -25.75 44.64
CA PHE A 514 -18.20 -27.18 44.53
C PHE A 514 -16.84 -27.33 43.81
N VAL A 515 -16.61 -26.57 42.75
CA VAL A 515 -15.36 -26.58 41.97
C VAL A 515 -14.16 -26.15 42.82
N ALA A 516 -14.29 -25.05 43.58
CA ALA A 516 -13.25 -24.57 44.46
C ALA A 516 -12.88 -25.58 45.55
N ARG A 517 -13.89 -26.25 46.14
CA ARG A 517 -13.69 -27.25 47.17
C ARG A 517 -13.01 -28.52 46.62
N TRP A 518 -13.42 -28.96 45.44
CA TRP A 518 -12.83 -30.09 44.75
C TRP A 518 -11.36 -29.84 44.39
N MET A 519 -11.08 -28.69 43.82
CA MET A 519 -9.71 -28.28 43.48
C MET A 519 -8.81 -28.10 44.71
N LYS A 520 -9.33 -27.51 45.80
CA LYS A 520 -8.61 -27.42 47.10
C LYS A 520 -8.24 -28.80 47.64
N GLY A 521 -9.11 -29.79 47.48
CA GLY A 521 -8.85 -31.19 47.88
C GLY A 521 -7.71 -31.83 47.09
N ILE A 522 -7.69 -31.67 45.80
CA ILE A 522 -6.62 -32.15 44.91
C ILE A 522 -5.33 -31.43 45.22
N TYR A 523 -5.37 -30.09 45.27
CA TYR A 523 -4.21 -29.26 45.56
C TYR A 523 -3.57 -29.56 46.88
N GLY A 524 -4.36 -29.76 47.93
CA GLY A 524 -3.87 -30.12 49.27
C GLY A 524 -3.05 -31.42 49.26
N LYS A 525 -3.51 -32.44 48.54
CA LYS A 525 -2.77 -33.73 48.39
C LYS A 525 -1.49 -33.52 47.57
N ALA A 526 -1.58 -32.80 46.47
CA ALA A 526 -0.42 -32.48 45.62
C ALA A 526 0.63 -31.66 46.38
N LEU A 527 0.20 -30.62 47.12
CA LEU A 527 1.09 -29.77 47.92
C LEU A 527 1.81 -30.58 49.00
N THR A 528 1.08 -31.46 49.73
CA THR A 528 1.69 -32.33 50.72
C THR A 528 2.75 -33.23 50.13
N TRP A 529 2.49 -33.81 48.95
CA TRP A 529 3.44 -34.64 48.24
C TRP A 529 4.69 -33.82 47.78
N VAL A 530 4.50 -32.64 47.20
CA VAL A 530 5.55 -31.74 46.77
C VAL A 530 6.44 -31.30 47.93
N LEU A 531 5.86 -30.92 49.04
CA LEU A 531 6.60 -30.52 50.23
C LEU A 531 7.37 -31.70 50.85
N ALA A 532 6.85 -32.93 50.76
CA ALA A 532 7.56 -34.12 51.21
C ALA A 532 8.74 -34.49 50.27
N HIS A 533 8.61 -34.20 48.98
CA HIS A 533 9.60 -34.59 47.96
C HIS A 533 10.27 -33.40 47.28
N LYS A 534 10.75 -32.43 48.06
CA LYS A 534 11.31 -31.13 47.55
C LYS A 534 12.41 -31.32 46.52
N ARG A 535 13.32 -32.32 46.72
CA ARG A 535 14.44 -32.56 45.81
C ARG A 535 13.97 -33.09 44.44
N VAL A 536 12.94 -33.98 44.46
CA VAL A 536 12.35 -34.53 43.24
C VAL A 536 11.63 -33.43 42.48
N THR A 537 10.86 -32.62 43.17
CA THR A 537 10.14 -31.49 42.58
C THR A 537 11.07 -30.48 41.96
N LEU A 538 12.13 -30.06 42.68
CA LEU A 538 13.12 -29.15 42.17
C LEU A 538 13.87 -29.73 40.97
N GLY A 539 14.31 -31.01 41.07
CA GLY A 539 15.00 -31.68 39.98
C GLY A 539 14.11 -31.86 38.71
N SER A 540 12.83 -32.21 38.87
CA SER A 540 11.89 -32.30 37.76
C SER A 540 11.62 -30.91 37.08
N THR A 541 11.49 -29.86 37.89
CA THR A 541 11.29 -28.49 37.37
C THR A 541 12.50 -28.01 36.57
N ILE A 542 13.72 -28.25 37.12
CA ILE A 542 14.96 -27.89 36.38
C ILE A 542 15.10 -28.75 35.12
N GLY A 543 14.82 -30.06 35.20
CA GLY A 543 14.84 -30.94 34.03
C GLY A 543 13.86 -30.49 32.94
N LEU A 544 12.65 -30.15 33.32
CA LEU A 544 11.61 -29.66 32.39
C LEU A 544 12.01 -28.31 31.77
N PHE A 545 12.64 -27.42 32.56
CA PHE A 545 13.17 -26.15 32.08
C PHE A 545 14.29 -26.37 31.04
N VAL A 546 15.23 -27.30 31.31
CA VAL A 546 16.30 -27.61 30.35
C VAL A 546 15.74 -28.21 29.07
N VAL A 547 14.73 -29.08 29.16
CA VAL A 547 14.06 -29.64 27.98
C VAL A 547 13.36 -28.52 27.20
N ALA A 548 12.61 -27.63 27.88
CA ALA A 548 11.94 -26.50 27.24
C ALA A 548 12.93 -25.56 26.55
N LEU A 549 14.07 -25.31 27.20
CA LEU A 549 15.15 -24.51 26.62
C LEU A 549 15.75 -25.19 25.38
N GLY A 550 15.94 -26.51 25.43
CA GLY A 550 16.38 -27.28 24.26
C GLY A 550 15.40 -27.19 23.10
N VAL A 551 14.11 -27.38 23.35
CA VAL A 551 13.06 -27.23 22.35
C VAL A 551 13.01 -25.78 21.81
N PHE A 552 13.19 -24.77 22.65
CA PHE A 552 13.23 -23.38 22.23
C PHE A 552 14.25 -23.10 21.11
N PHE A 553 15.44 -23.72 21.22
CA PHE A 553 16.48 -23.56 20.18
C PHE A 553 16.19 -24.30 18.87
N THR A 554 15.25 -25.23 18.87
CA THR A 554 14.83 -25.96 17.66
C THR A 554 13.65 -25.30 16.95
N LEU A 555 13.00 -24.31 17.58
CA LEU A 555 11.89 -23.60 16.99
C LEU A 555 12.36 -22.61 15.91
N GLY A 556 11.64 -22.58 14.80
CA GLY A 556 11.81 -21.58 13.75
C GLY A 556 11.50 -20.17 14.26
N ARG A 557 12.11 -19.17 13.62
CA ARG A 557 11.86 -17.76 13.91
C ARG A 557 11.13 -17.13 12.74
N SER A 558 10.08 -16.36 13.01
CA SER A 558 9.37 -15.58 12.01
C SER A 558 9.01 -14.23 12.63
N PHE A 559 9.03 -13.18 11.80
CA PHE A 559 8.73 -11.83 12.27
C PHE A 559 7.23 -11.60 12.40
N LEU A 560 6.48 -12.00 11.37
CA LEU A 560 5.02 -11.88 11.32
C LEU A 560 4.37 -13.25 11.17
N PRO A 561 3.23 -13.47 11.84
CA PRO A 561 2.41 -14.64 11.53
C PRO A 561 1.83 -14.49 10.12
N SER A 562 1.62 -15.61 9.45
CA SER A 562 0.95 -15.61 8.15
C SER A 562 -0.52 -15.22 8.33
N PHE A 563 -0.93 -14.11 7.75
CA PHE A 563 -2.33 -13.69 7.70
C PHE A 563 -3.03 -14.31 6.48
N ASN A 564 -4.33 -14.49 6.59
CA ASN A 564 -5.16 -14.76 5.43
C ASN A 564 -5.90 -13.48 5.05
N GLU A 565 -5.48 -12.87 3.96
CA GLU A 565 -6.02 -11.60 3.46
C GLU A 565 -7.25 -11.81 2.56
N GLY A 566 -7.57 -13.06 2.21
CA GLY A 566 -8.71 -13.39 1.34
C GLY A 566 -8.51 -12.99 -0.13
N SER A 567 -7.30 -12.64 -0.51
CA SER A 567 -6.92 -12.35 -1.89
C SER A 567 -5.51 -12.83 -2.18
N PHE A 568 -5.26 -13.22 -3.42
CA PHE A 568 -3.92 -13.41 -3.96
C PHE A 568 -3.49 -12.19 -4.74
N THR A 569 -2.22 -11.81 -4.59
CA THR A 569 -1.49 -10.95 -5.51
C THR A 569 -0.44 -11.81 -6.20
N ILE A 570 -0.61 -12.01 -7.49
CA ILE A 570 0.23 -12.91 -8.29
C ILE A 570 1.03 -12.06 -9.26
N ASN A 571 2.36 -12.14 -9.18
CA ASN A 571 3.25 -11.50 -10.15
C ASN A 571 3.68 -12.51 -11.20
N ILE A 572 3.59 -12.10 -12.45
CA ILE A 572 4.07 -12.86 -13.60
C ILE A 572 5.11 -11.98 -14.29
N SER A 573 6.37 -12.39 -14.20
CA SER A 573 7.50 -11.69 -14.79
C SER A 573 8.04 -12.46 -15.97
N SER A 574 7.78 -11.94 -17.17
CA SER A 574 8.29 -12.48 -18.42
C SER A 574 9.71 -11.97 -18.69
N LEU A 575 10.35 -12.47 -19.74
CA LEU A 575 11.67 -12.02 -20.14
C LEU A 575 11.67 -10.52 -20.47
N PRO A 576 12.64 -9.73 -19.98
CA PRO A 576 12.83 -8.35 -20.43
C PRO A 576 12.97 -8.25 -21.94
N GLY A 577 12.38 -7.22 -22.55
CA GLY A 577 12.36 -7.05 -24.00
C GLY A 577 11.22 -7.75 -24.73
N ILE A 578 10.35 -8.45 -24.00
CA ILE A 578 9.07 -8.94 -24.56
C ILE A 578 8.15 -7.74 -24.86
N SER A 579 7.34 -7.84 -25.90
CA SER A 579 6.34 -6.81 -26.22
C SER A 579 5.20 -6.81 -25.20
N LEU A 580 4.57 -5.65 -25.01
CA LEU A 580 3.37 -5.54 -24.16
C LEU A 580 2.25 -6.49 -24.61
N GLU A 581 2.12 -6.70 -25.93
CA GLU A 581 1.12 -7.60 -26.48
C GLU A 581 1.36 -9.04 -26.07
N GLU A 582 2.60 -9.52 -26.15
CA GLU A 582 2.95 -10.90 -25.78
C GLU A 582 2.86 -11.09 -24.26
N SER A 583 3.31 -10.13 -23.48
CA SER A 583 3.10 -10.12 -22.02
C SER A 583 1.61 -10.16 -21.67
N ASN A 584 0.78 -9.41 -22.40
CA ASN A 584 -0.67 -9.41 -22.24
C ASN A 584 -1.30 -10.78 -22.52
N LYS A 585 -0.83 -11.50 -23.55
CA LYS A 585 -1.29 -12.87 -23.87
C LYS A 585 -0.96 -13.85 -22.74
N MET A 586 0.25 -13.77 -22.20
CA MET A 586 0.66 -14.60 -21.06
C MET A 586 -0.21 -14.32 -19.82
N GLY A 587 -0.43 -13.04 -19.52
CA GLY A 587 -1.29 -12.63 -18.42
C GLY A 587 -2.73 -13.09 -18.60
N HIS A 588 -3.28 -12.97 -19.81
CA HIS A 588 -4.62 -13.45 -20.13
C HIS A 588 -4.75 -14.98 -19.92
N ARG A 589 -3.72 -15.74 -20.31
CA ARG A 589 -3.71 -17.18 -20.03
C ARG A 589 -3.74 -17.49 -18.55
N ALA A 590 -3.06 -16.70 -17.72
CA ALA A 590 -3.11 -16.85 -16.27
C ALA A 590 -4.52 -16.54 -15.71
N GLU A 591 -5.17 -15.50 -16.21
CA GLU A 591 -6.55 -15.17 -15.83
C GLU A 591 -7.52 -16.32 -16.16
N GLU A 592 -7.43 -16.89 -17.35
CA GLU A 592 -8.23 -18.05 -17.74
C GLU A 592 -8.06 -19.21 -16.77
N LEU A 593 -6.81 -19.55 -16.42
CA LEU A 593 -6.50 -20.63 -15.49
C LEU A 593 -7.03 -20.36 -14.09
N LEU A 594 -6.89 -19.16 -13.58
CA LEU A 594 -7.37 -18.74 -12.26
C LEU A 594 -8.89 -18.80 -12.18
N LEU A 595 -9.59 -18.34 -13.21
CA LEU A 595 -11.06 -18.36 -13.27
C LEU A 595 -11.66 -19.78 -13.31
N THR A 596 -10.85 -20.83 -13.56
CA THR A 596 -11.28 -22.23 -13.43
C THR A 596 -11.35 -22.72 -11.98
N ILE A 597 -10.86 -21.93 -11.00
CA ILE A 597 -10.81 -22.31 -9.59
C ILE A 597 -12.07 -21.77 -8.89
N PRO A 598 -12.90 -22.64 -8.29
CA PRO A 598 -14.21 -22.25 -7.78
C PRO A 598 -14.19 -21.27 -6.58
N GLU A 599 -13.06 -21.16 -5.87
CA GLU A 599 -12.87 -20.26 -4.75
C GLU A 599 -12.51 -18.83 -5.18
N ILE A 600 -11.99 -18.65 -6.41
CA ILE A 600 -11.64 -17.33 -6.95
C ILE A 600 -12.90 -16.62 -7.42
N GLN A 601 -13.19 -15.46 -6.83
CA GLN A 601 -14.40 -14.68 -7.08
C GLN A 601 -14.30 -13.86 -8.35
N THR A 602 -13.16 -13.21 -8.54
CA THR A 602 -12.86 -12.37 -9.71
C THR A 602 -11.35 -12.35 -9.93
N VAL A 603 -10.92 -11.89 -11.10
CA VAL A 603 -9.52 -11.73 -11.43
C VAL A 603 -9.37 -10.39 -12.15
N ALA A 604 -8.43 -9.59 -11.72
CA ALA A 604 -8.06 -8.36 -12.44
C ALA A 604 -6.55 -8.27 -12.56
N ARG A 605 -6.08 -7.84 -13.71
CA ARG A 605 -4.66 -7.82 -14.05
C ARG A 605 -4.22 -6.44 -14.51
N LYS A 606 -3.08 -6.04 -14.00
CA LYS A 606 -2.30 -4.88 -14.43
C LYS A 606 -1.04 -5.40 -15.11
N THR A 607 -0.76 -5.00 -16.34
CA THR A 607 0.47 -5.33 -17.06
C THR A 607 1.19 -4.04 -17.43
N GLY A 608 2.45 -3.90 -17.05
CA GLY A 608 3.19 -2.64 -17.18
C GLY A 608 2.84 -1.61 -16.09
N ARG A 609 3.00 -0.33 -16.40
CA ARG A 609 2.81 0.77 -15.43
C ARG A 609 1.83 1.83 -15.91
N ALA A 610 1.28 2.59 -14.98
CA ALA A 610 0.59 3.84 -15.27
C ALA A 610 1.60 4.98 -15.53
N GLU A 611 1.14 6.12 -16.02
CA GLU A 611 1.96 7.33 -16.08
C GLU A 611 2.28 7.81 -14.65
N LEU A 612 3.55 8.16 -14.38
CA LEU A 612 4.03 8.58 -13.07
C LEU A 612 3.64 7.58 -11.95
N ASP A 613 3.86 6.30 -12.21
CA ASP A 613 3.62 5.23 -11.24
C ASP A 613 4.91 4.92 -10.46
N GLU A 614 4.82 4.97 -9.15
CA GLU A 614 5.95 4.71 -8.26
C GLU A 614 6.44 3.24 -8.29
N HIS A 615 5.64 2.32 -8.81
CA HIS A 615 6.00 0.90 -8.88
C HIS A 615 6.94 0.55 -10.02
N ALA A 616 7.18 1.44 -10.98
CA ALA A 616 8.15 1.31 -12.07
C ALA A 616 8.19 -0.06 -12.78
N LEU A 617 7.03 -0.73 -12.90
CA LEU A 617 6.94 -2.04 -13.53
C LEU A 617 7.20 -1.95 -15.04
N GLY A 618 8.05 -2.84 -15.55
CA GLY A 618 8.24 -3.00 -16.99
C GLY A 618 7.02 -3.63 -17.66
N VAL A 619 6.90 -3.46 -18.98
CA VAL A 619 5.83 -4.09 -19.78
C VAL A 619 5.85 -5.63 -19.74
N ASN A 620 6.97 -6.21 -19.31
CA ASN A 620 7.15 -7.64 -19.11
C ASN A 620 6.58 -8.18 -17.79
N VAL A 621 6.06 -7.32 -16.93
CA VAL A 621 5.54 -7.71 -15.61
C VAL A 621 4.03 -7.50 -15.57
N SER A 622 3.32 -8.54 -15.15
CA SER A 622 1.90 -8.51 -14.87
C SER A 622 1.65 -8.78 -13.39
N GLU A 623 0.80 -7.97 -12.78
CA GLU A 623 0.30 -8.16 -11.41
C GLU A 623 -1.18 -8.49 -11.47
N ILE A 624 -1.56 -9.62 -10.86
CA ILE A 624 -2.94 -10.12 -10.85
C ILE A 624 -3.47 -10.10 -9.43
N GLU A 625 -4.58 -9.42 -9.22
CA GLU A 625 -5.37 -9.49 -8.00
C GLU A 625 -6.48 -10.52 -8.17
N ALA A 626 -6.52 -11.50 -7.27
CA ALA A 626 -7.49 -12.59 -7.31
C ALA A 626 -8.09 -12.83 -5.91
N PRO A 627 -9.14 -12.10 -5.53
CA PRO A 627 -9.86 -12.36 -4.29
C PRO A 627 -10.52 -13.72 -4.31
N PHE A 628 -10.41 -14.44 -3.18
CA PHE A 628 -10.95 -15.79 -3.03
C PHE A 628 -11.74 -15.95 -1.73
N GLU A 629 -12.65 -16.90 -1.72
CA GLU A 629 -13.38 -17.32 -0.54
C GLU A 629 -13.16 -18.82 -0.31
N LEU A 630 -12.57 -19.17 0.82
CA LEU A 630 -12.33 -20.57 1.19
C LEU A 630 -13.65 -21.28 1.42
N LYS A 631 -13.81 -22.45 0.80
CA LYS A 631 -14.97 -23.33 0.95
C LYS A 631 -14.61 -24.50 1.86
N ASP A 632 -14.48 -25.69 1.30
CA ASP A 632 -14.33 -26.93 2.06
C ASP A 632 -12.88 -27.35 2.31
N ARG A 633 -11.91 -26.67 1.69
CA ARG A 633 -10.48 -27.04 1.75
C ARG A 633 -9.61 -25.96 2.39
N PRO A 634 -8.48 -26.36 3.00
CA PRO A 634 -7.56 -25.43 3.62
C PRO A 634 -6.84 -24.58 2.55
N ARG A 635 -6.40 -23.36 2.94
CA ARG A 635 -5.71 -22.42 2.07
C ARG A 635 -4.46 -23.03 1.37
N ASN A 636 -3.73 -23.88 2.06
CA ASN A 636 -2.50 -24.47 1.52
C ASN A 636 -2.77 -25.33 0.26
N GLU A 637 -3.88 -26.03 0.23
CA GLU A 637 -4.30 -26.82 -0.94
C GLU A 637 -4.71 -25.91 -2.10
N LEU A 638 -5.41 -24.80 -1.80
CA LEU A 638 -5.75 -23.81 -2.81
C LEU A 638 -4.49 -23.18 -3.42
N VAL A 639 -3.51 -22.79 -2.61
CA VAL A 639 -2.23 -22.22 -3.07
C VAL A 639 -1.48 -23.25 -3.92
N ALA A 640 -1.49 -24.54 -3.53
CA ALA A 640 -0.84 -25.61 -4.31
C ALA A 640 -1.49 -25.76 -5.69
N GLU A 641 -2.83 -25.77 -5.79
CA GLU A 641 -3.53 -25.83 -7.07
C GLU A 641 -3.25 -24.59 -7.94
N VAL A 642 -3.27 -23.39 -7.36
CA VAL A 642 -2.93 -22.14 -8.08
C VAL A 642 -1.52 -22.26 -8.66
N ARG A 643 -0.56 -22.72 -7.85
CA ARG A 643 0.83 -22.88 -8.28
C ARG A 643 0.98 -23.93 -9.39
N GLU A 644 0.29 -25.05 -9.27
CA GLU A 644 0.30 -26.11 -10.29
C GLU A 644 -0.25 -25.61 -11.63
N LYS A 645 -1.41 -24.96 -11.61
CA LYS A 645 -2.03 -24.43 -12.82
C LYS A 645 -1.19 -23.35 -13.49
N LEU A 646 -0.74 -22.37 -12.72
CA LEU A 646 0.09 -21.28 -13.25
C LEU A 646 1.48 -21.77 -13.70
N GLY A 647 2.03 -22.79 -13.06
CA GLY A 647 3.29 -23.42 -13.46
C GLY A 647 3.28 -24.02 -14.87
N THR A 648 2.11 -24.17 -15.49
CA THR A 648 1.97 -24.56 -16.91
C THR A 648 2.33 -23.43 -17.89
N ILE A 649 2.45 -22.19 -17.42
CA ILE A 649 2.82 -21.03 -18.24
C ILE A 649 4.34 -21.03 -18.39
N THR A 650 4.81 -21.28 -19.60
CA THR A 650 6.24 -21.31 -19.90
C THR A 650 6.79 -19.92 -20.23
N GLY A 651 8.03 -19.66 -19.85
CA GLY A 651 8.72 -18.41 -20.17
C GLY A 651 8.42 -17.24 -19.24
N ALA A 652 7.80 -17.49 -18.08
CA ALA A 652 7.57 -16.50 -17.05
C ALA A 652 7.94 -17.03 -15.67
N ASN A 653 8.43 -16.14 -14.82
CA ASN A 653 8.56 -16.37 -13.38
C ASN A 653 7.25 -15.99 -12.70
N ILE A 654 6.75 -16.84 -11.81
CA ILE A 654 5.49 -16.66 -11.11
C ILE A 654 5.75 -16.59 -9.62
N GLU A 655 5.20 -15.59 -8.97
CA GLU A 655 5.24 -15.40 -7.52
C GLU A 655 3.81 -15.26 -7.01
N ILE A 656 3.47 -16.05 -5.99
CA ILE A 656 2.13 -16.05 -5.40
C ILE A 656 2.23 -15.49 -3.99
N GLY A 657 1.72 -14.29 -3.81
CA GLY A 657 1.67 -13.57 -2.55
C GLY A 657 0.26 -13.19 -2.14
N GLN A 658 0.19 -12.31 -1.17
CA GLN A 658 -1.04 -11.65 -0.73
C GLN A 658 -0.84 -10.13 -0.77
N PRO A 659 -1.89 -9.33 -0.96
CA PRO A 659 -1.76 -7.90 -1.24
C PRO A 659 -0.93 -7.11 -0.21
N ILE A 660 -1.22 -7.27 1.08
CA ILE A 660 -0.57 -6.51 2.14
C ILE A 660 0.79 -7.11 2.49
N SER A 661 0.87 -8.43 2.64
CA SER A 661 2.12 -9.13 2.93
C SER A 661 3.18 -8.84 1.88
N HIS A 662 2.80 -8.84 0.62
CA HIS A 662 3.66 -8.54 -0.52
C HIS A 662 4.25 -7.12 -0.50
N ARG A 663 3.44 -6.15 -0.06
CA ARG A 663 3.88 -4.75 0.10
C ARG A 663 4.79 -4.56 1.30
N ILE A 664 4.52 -5.27 2.40
CA ILE A 664 5.40 -5.28 3.58
C ILE A 664 6.77 -5.85 3.21
N ASP A 665 6.82 -6.96 2.48
CA ASP A 665 8.06 -7.57 2.00
C ASP A 665 8.83 -6.60 1.09
N ALA A 666 8.14 -5.94 0.14
CA ALA A 666 8.74 -4.94 -0.73
C ALA A 666 9.31 -3.74 0.04
N MET A 667 8.64 -3.31 1.09
CA MET A 667 9.11 -2.23 1.96
C MET A 667 10.37 -2.64 2.73
N LEU A 668 10.44 -3.89 3.22
CA LEU A 668 11.55 -4.38 4.04
C LEU A 668 12.79 -4.70 3.22
N SER A 669 12.62 -5.50 2.18
CA SER A 669 13.72 -6.07 1.40
C SER A 669 14.01 -5.30 0.10
N GLY A 670 13.07 -4.47 -0.34
CA GLY A 670 13.09 -3.83 -1.67
C GLY A 670 12.64 -4.76 -2.80
N THR A 671 12.26 -5.99 -2.47
CA THR A 671 11.71 -6.98 -3.41
C THR A 671 10.36 -7.48 -2.89
N LYS A 672 9.55 -8.03 -3.78
CA LYS A 672 8.25 -8.58 -3.40
C LYS A 672 8.33 -9.98 -2.75
N ALA A 673 9.53 -10.48 -2.48
CA ALA A 673 9.78 -11.79 -1.88
C ALA A 673 10.10 -11.71 -0.38
N ASN A 674 9.75 -12.76 0.36
CA ASN A 674 10.04 -12.87 1.80
C ASN A 674 11.55 -12.90 2.11
N ILE A 675 12.35 -13.43 1.20
CA ILE A 675 13.81 -13.51 1.31
C ILE A 675 14.41 -12.90 0.05
N ALA A 676 15.28 -11.92 0.19
CA ALA A 676 16.01 -11.31 -0.91
C ALA A 676 17.51 -11.57 -0.74
N ILE A 677 18.10 -12.17 -1.76
CA ILE A 677 19.55 -12.33 -1.87
C ILE A 677 20.04 -11.29 -2.87
N LYS A 678 20.76 -10.29 -2.39
CA LYS A 678 21.27 -9.19 -3.22
C LYS A 678 22.69 -9.52 -3.68
N LEU A 679 22.91 -9.43 -4.99
CA LEU A 679 24.19 -9.61 -5.64
C LEU A 679 24.60 -8.27 -6.26
N PHE A 680 25.75 -7.73 -5.86
CA PHE A 680 26.27 -6.44 -6.32
C PHE A 680 27.45 -6.65 -7.26
N GLY A 681 27.53 -5.84 -8.30
CA GLY A 681 28.63 -5.85 -9.28
C GLY A 681 28.33 -4.93 -10.44
N ASP A 682 29.33 -4.70 -11.29
CA ASP A 682 29.26 -3.81 -12.46
C ASP A 682 28.87 -4.54 -13.75
N ASP A 683 29.04 -5.88 -13.78
CA ASP A 683 28.75 -6.70 -14.97
C ASP A 683 27.46 -7.47 -14.77
N LEU A 684 26.38 -6.99 -15.40
CA LEU A 684 25.03 -7.52 -15.27
C LEU A 684 24.94 -8.99 -15.77
N ASN A 685 25.62 -9.32 -16.87
CA ASN A 685 25.59 -10.69 -17.41
C ASN A 685 26.28 -11.68 -16.45
N LYS A 686 27.40 -11.27 -15.86
CA LYS A 686 28.11 -12.05 -14.86
C LYS A 686 27.28 -12.21 -13.58
N MET A 687 26.62 -11.14 -13.12
CA MET A 687 25.72 -11.19 -11.97
C MET A 687 24.55 -12.14 -12.21
N PHE A 688 23.92 -12.07 -13.39
CA PHE A 688 22.83 -12.97 -13.74
C PHE A 688 23.28 -14.45 -13.77
N SER A 689 24.46 -14.72 -14.36
CA SER A 689 25.06 -16.06 -14.35
C SER A 689 25.33 -16.58 -12.93
N LEU A 690 25.88 -15.73 -12.05
CA LEU A 690 26.10 -16.07 -10.64
C LEU A 690 24.78 -16.24 -9.88
N GLY A 691 23.80 -15.42 -10.13
CA GLY A 691 22.44 -15.53 -9.58
C GLY A 691 21.81 -16.90 -9.90
N ASN A 692 21.91 -17.35 -11.14
CA ASN A 692 21.42 -18.68 -11.52
C ASN A 692 22.20 -19.82 -10.84
N ARG A 693 23.53 -19.70 -10.69
CA ARG A 693 24.32 -20.67 -9.91
C ARG A 693 23.92 -20.71 -8.44
N ILE A 694 23.59 -19.57 -7.85
CA ILE A 694 23.05 -19.52 -6.49
C ILE A 694 21.69 -20.19 -6.44
N LYS A 695 20.79 -19.87 -7.39
CA LYS A 695 19.47 -20.50 -7.52
C LYS A 695 19.58 -22.02 -7.55
N ASP A 696 20.46 -22.56 -8.42
CA ASP A 696 20.66 -23.99 -8.54
C ASP A 696 21.20 -24.61 -7.25
N ALA A 697 22.09 -23.91 -6.53
CA ALA A 697 22.69 -24.41 -5.30
C ALA A 697 21.72 -24.45 -4.11
N ILE A 698 20.71 -23.60 -4.06
CA ILE A 698 19.76 -23.50 -2.93
C ILE A 698 18.37 -24.05 -3.28
N GLY A 699 18.11 -24.41 -4.55
CA GLY A 699 16.79 -24.83 -5.01
C GLY A 699 16.25 -26.09 -4.32
N ASP A 700 17.12 -26.98 -3.87
CA ASP A 700 16.77 -28.23 -3.18
C ASP A 700 16.55 -28.05 -1.66
N ILE A 701 16.72 -26.85 -1.11
CA ILE A 701 16.51 -26.60 0.32
C ILE A 701 15.02 -26.69 0.65
N PRO A 702 14.62 -27.59 1.57
CA PRO A 702 13.22 -27.73 1.95
C PRO A 702 12.66 -26.44 2.51
N GLY A 703 11.48 -26.03 2.02
CA GLY A 703 10.79 -24.82 2.46
C GLY A 703 10.97 -23.61 1.55
N ILE A 704 11.86 -23.68 0.55
CA ILE A 704 11.95 -22.67 -0.51
C ILE A 704 10.84 -22.91 -1.53
N ALA A 705 10.11 -21.87 -1.86
CA ALA A 705 9.11 -21.85 -2.93
C ALA A 705 9.29 -20.56 -3.77
N ASP A 706 8.89 -20.64 -5.04
CA ASP A 706 8.90 -19.50 -5.97
C ASP A 706 10.28 -18.80 -6.07
N LEU A 707 11.36 -19.61 -6.14
CA LEU A 707 12.74 -19.13 -6.22
C LEU A 707 13.05 -18.57 -7.61
N ASN A 708 13.20 -17.25 -7.68
CA ASN A 708 13.42 -16.52 -8.93
C ASN A 708 14.73 -15.72 -8.90
N VAL A 709 15.33 -15.52 -10.06
CA VAL A 709 16.44 -14.59 -10.28
C VAL A 709 15.89 -13.40 -11.07
N GLU A 710 16.12 -12.18 -10.62
CA GLU A 710 15.75 -10.98 -11.37
C GLU A 710 16.51 -10.93 -12.68
N GLN A 711 15.79 -10.70 -13.77
CA GLN A 711 16.35 -10.81 -15.11
C GLN A 711 16.86 -9.45 -15.59
N GLN A 712 18.03 -9.06 -15.10
CA GLN A 712 18.76 -7.88 -15.57
C GLN A 712 19.76 -8.28 -16.65
N ILE A 713 19.24 -8.69 -17.81
CA ILE A 713 20.06 -9.17 -18.93
C ILE A 713 19.99 -8.21 -20.11
N GLU A 714 21.08 -8.12 -20.83
CA GLU A 714 21.14 -7.36 -22.07
C GLU A 714 20.19 -7.91 -23.13
N ARG A 715 19.53 -7.03 -23.85
CA ARG A 715 18.60 -7.34 -24.94
C ARG A 715 18.93 -6.51 -26.16
N PRO A 716 18.61 -6.99 -27.37
CA PRO A 716 18.77 -6.19 -28.58
C PRO A 716 17.96 -4.90 -28.49
N GLN A 717 18.61 -3.78 -28.75
CA GLN A 717 18.01 -2.48 -28.94
C GLN A 717 18.48 -1.87 -30.25
N LEU A 718 17.68 -0.99 -30.83
CA LEU A 718 18.03 -0.31 -32.05
C LEU A 718 18.83 0.95 -31.74
N THR A 719 20.09 1.01 -32.16
CA THR A 719 20.96 2.17 -31.99
C THR A 719 21.13 2.89 -33.32
N ILE A 720 20.91 4.20 -33.31
CA ILE A 720 21.09 5.09 -34.48
C ILE A 720 22.24 6.04 -34.17
N THR A 721 23.40 5.78 -34.78
CA THR A 721 24.60 6.61 -34.56
C THR A 721 24.84 7.50 -35.76
N PRO A 722 24.83 8.85 -35.59
CA PRO A 722 25.04 9.77 -36.70
C PRO A 722 26.46 9.70 -37.25
N LYS A 723 26.59 9.63 -38.58
CA LYS A 723 27.88 9.77 -39.30
C LYS A 723 28.15 11.26 -39.51
N ARG A 724 28.81 11.90 -38.55
CA ARG A 724 28.98 13.36 -38.50
C ARG A 724 29.61 13.97 -39.78
N GLU A 725 30.52 13.27 -40.40
CA GLU A 725 31.14 13.68 -41.66
C GLU A 725 30.15 13.74 -42.84
N LEU A 726 29.23 12.76 -42.88
CA LEU A 726 28.20 12.73 -43.93
C LEU A 726 27.08 13.71 -43.62
N LEU A 727 26.70 13.93 -42.34
CA LEU A 727 25.78 15.01 -41.97
C LEU A 727 26.34 16.36 -42.44
N ALA A 728 27.61 16.65 -42.16
CA ALA A 728 28.28 17.88 -42.60
C ALA A 728 28.33 17.99 -44.13
N LYS A 729 28.62 16.88 -44.85
CA LYS A 729 28.65 16.85 -46.31
C LYS A 729 27.28 17.16 -46.96
N TYR A 730 26.19 16.69 -46.31
CA TYR A 730 24.83 16.94 -46.79
C TYR A 730 24.21 18.20 -46.19
N GLY A 731 24.97 18.95 -45.38
CA GLY A 731 24.53 20.19 -44.77
C GLY A 731 23.41 20.00 -43.72
N ILE A 732 23.36 18.85 -43.04
CA ILE A 732 22.33 18.54 -42.02
C ILE A 732 22.89 18.90 -40.64
N PRO A 733 22.36 19.95 -39.97
CA PRO A 733 22.73 20.27 -38.60
C PRO A 733 22.34 19.14 -37.64
N LEU A 734 23.17 18.87 -36.65
CA LEU A 734 22.90 17.80 -35.67
C LEU A 734 21.57 17.99 -34.93
N PRO A 735 21.17 19.21 -34.54
CA PRO A 735 19.85 19.43 -33.92
C PRO A 735 18.67 19.11 -34.86
N GLU A 736 18.77 19.39 -36.13
CA GLU A 736 17.72 19.01 -37.11
C GLU A 736 17.66 17.50 -37.30
N PHE A 737 18.80 16.85 -37.28
CA PHE A 737 18.86 15.38 -37.32
C PHE A 737 18.23 14.76 -36.08
N GLU A 738 18.52 15.30 -34.89
CA GLU A 738 17.90 14.86 -33.62
C GLU A 738 16.40 15.06 -33.66
N GLU A 739 15.93 16.24 -34.08
CA GLU A 739 14.50 16.50 -34.21
C GLU A 739 13.82 15.56 -35.18
N TYR A 740 14.49 15.28 -36.32
CA TYR A 740 13.99 14.30 -37.28
C TYR A 740 13.79 12.90 -36.65
N ILE A 741 14.80 12.41 -35.92
CA ILE A 741 14.71 11.10 -35.25
C ILE A 741 13.57 11.09 -34.24
N ASN A 742 13.45 12.14 -33.42
CA ASN A 742 12.40 12.30 -32.43
C ASN A 742 11.00 12.28 -33.05
N VAL A 743 10.79 13.07 -34.09
CA VAL A 743 9.50 13.14 -34.79
C VAL A 743 9.19 11.85 -35.54
N ALA A 744 10.19 11.30 -36.24
CA ALA A 744 9.99 10.12 -37.09
C ALA A 744 9.69 8.86 -36.27
N LEU A 745 10.38 8.65 -35.14
CA LEU A 745 10.30 7.42 -34.38
C LEU A 745 9.41 7.53 -33.11
N ALA A 746 9.61 8.55 -32.30
CA ALA A 746 8.84 8.71 -31.05
C ALA A 746 7.53 9.47 -31.27
N GLY A 747 7.52 10.44 -32.17
CA GLY A 747 6.49 11.46 -32.29
C GLY A 747 6.76 12.65 -31.37
N LYS A 748 6.38 13.83 -31.80
CA LYS A 748 6.56 15.09 -31.04
C LYS A 748 5.22 15.74 -30.77
N VAL A 749 4.93 16.02 -29.51
CA VAL A 749 3.79 16.85 -29.12
C VAL A 749 4.05 18.29 -29.56
N ILE A 750 3.14 18.84 -30.34
CA ILE A 750 3.24 20.18 -30.92
C ILE A 750 2.29 21.19 -30.34
N SER A 751 1.13 20.73 -29.87
CA SER A 751 0.08 21.57 -29.30
C SER A 751 -0.90 20.71 -28.51
N GLN A 752 -1.96 21.32 -28.01
CA GLN A 752 -3.08 20.66 -27.37
C GLN A 752 -4.40 20.97 -28.06
N VAL A 753 -5.27 19.98 -28.12
CA VAL A 753 -6.65 20.11 -28.61
C VAL A 753 -7.60 20.16 -27.45
N TYR A 754 -8.39 21.21 -27.37
CA TYR A 754 -9.40 21.38 -26.30
C TYR A 754 -10.77 20.95 -26.80
N GLU A 755 -11.34 19.95 -26.15
CA GLU A 755 -12.64 19.39 -26.50
C GLU A 755 -13.51 19.26 -25.24
N GLN A 756 -14.62 19.99 -25.16
CA GLN A 756 -15.58 19.92 -24.05
C GLN A 756 -14.94 20.04 -22.64
N GLY A 757 -13.96 20.93 -22.49
CA GLY A 757 -13.26 21.14 -21.23
C GLY A 757 -12.16 20.12 -20.91
N LYS A 758 -11.86 19.21 -21.84
CA LYS A 758 -10.75 18.26 -21.78
C LYS A 758 -9.64 18.69 -22.71
N SER A 759 -8.38 18.38 -22.39
CA SER A 759 -7.24 18.63 -23.27
C SER A 759 -6.59 17.33 -23.70
N PHE A 760 -6.26 17.24 -24.98
CA PHE A 760 -5.60 16.10 -25.58
C PHE A 760 -4.38 16.57 -26.36
N ASP A 761 -3.31 15.78 -26.35
CA ASP A 761 -2.10 16.12 -27.09
C ASP A 761 -2.36 16.04 -28.61
N LEU A 762 -1.81 17.01 -29.34
CA LEU A 762 -1.69 16.97 -30.79
C LEU A 762 -0.24 16.64 -31.13
N ILE A 763 -0.04 15.49 -31.79
CA ILE A 763 1.30 15.00 -32.10
C ILE A 763 1.55 14.92 -33.59
N VAL A 764 2.79 15.12 -33.99
CA VAL A 764 3.30 14.82 -35.32
C VAL A 764 4.20 13.60 -35.25
N LYS A 765 3.96 12.62 -36.07
CA LYS A 765 4.77 11.39 -36.18
C LYS A 765 4.74 10.86 -37.62
N VAL A 766 5.71 10.03 -37.97
CA VAL A 766 5.64 9.26 -39.21
C VAL A 766 4.66 8.11 -39.06
N LYS A 767 3.96 7.72 -40.11
CA LYS A 767 3.05 6.58 -40.12
C LYS A 767 3.67 5.32 -39.51
N ASP A 768 2.89 4.58 -38.73
CA ASP A 768 3.38 3.43 -38.02
C ASP A 768 3.86 2.30 -38.98
N ASP A 769 3.17 2.12 -40.10
CA ASP A 769 3.55 1.16 -41.15
C ASP A 769 4.86 1.47 -41.91
N ALA A 770 5.33 2.72 -41.82
CA ALA A 770 6.60 3.14 -42.39
C ALA A 770 7.81 2.92 -41.47
N ARG A 771 7.57 2.48 -40.21
CA ARG A 771 8.59 2.30 -39.17
C ARG A 771 8.44 1.02 -38.33
N ASP A 772 7.62 0.08 -38.75
CA ASP A 772 7.34 -1.18 -38.06
C ASP A 772 8.43 -2.25 -38.25
N GLU A 773 9.37 -2.05 -39.16
CA GLU A 773 10.50 -2.92 -39.45
C GLU A 773 11.82 -2.15 -39.47
N MET A 774 12.90 -2.78 -39.01
CA MET A 774 14.25 -2.18 -39.02
C MET A 774 14.66 -1.67 -40.41
N GLU A 775 14.32 -2.41 -41.44
CA GLU A 775 14.70 -2.04 -42.83
C GLU A 775 13.94 -0.81 -43.31
N LYS A 776 12.69 -0.66 -42.93
CA LYS A 776 11.91 0.54 -43.23
C LYS A 776 12.47 1.77 -42.50
N ILE A 777 12.89 1.58 -41.22
CA ILE A 777 13.56 2.66 -40.47
C ILE A 777 14.86 3.06 -41.13
N ARG A 778 15.69 2.15 -41.62
CA ARG A 778 16.92 2.43 -42.35
C ARG A 778 16.69 3.25 -43.63
N ASN A 779 15.55 3.05 -44.26
CA ASN A 779 15.18 3.69 -45.52
C ASN A 779 14.34 4.98 -45.34
N LEU A 780 14.09 5.41 -44.13
CA LEU A 780 13.46 6.70 -43.86
C LEU A 780 14.27 7.83 -44.48
N MET A 781 13.59 8.78 -45.08
CA MET A 781 14.23 9.85 -45.86
C MET A 781 14.49 11.11 -44.98
N VAL A 782 15.75 11.41 -44.76
CA VAL A 782 16.20 12.61 -44.04
C VAL A 782 16.36 13.76 -45.02
N ASP A 783 15.87 14.93 -44.66
CA ASP A 783 15.97 16.16 -45.46
C ASP A 783 17.38 16.73 -45.42
N THR A 784 17.86 17.24 -46.54
CA THR A 784 19.13 17.95 -46.68
C THR A 784 18.88 19.43 -46.94
N ASN A 785 19.82 20.32 -46.60
CA ASN A 785 19.69 21.78 -46.78
C ASN A 785 19.49 22.23 -48.23
N ASP A 786 19.89 21.40 -49.20
CA ASP A 786 19.71 21.70 -50.63
C ASP A 786 18.36 21.18 -51.18
N GLY A 787 17.47 20.72 -50.30
CA GLY A 787 16.13 20.22 -50.64
C GLY A 787 16.08 18.80 -51.19
N ARG A 788 17.19 18.08 -51.15
CA ARG A 788 17.24 16.66 -51.47
C ARG A 788 16.91 15.83 -50.26
N LYS A 789 16.55 14.58 -50.45
CA LYS A 789 16.31 13.61 -49.41
C LYS A 789 17.28 12.44 -49.53
N VAL A 790 17.86 12.04 -48.42
CA VAL A 790 18.78 10.89 -48.34
C VAL A 790 18.27 9.85 -47.35
N PRO A 791 18.42 8.57 -47.65
CA PRO A 791 18.04 7.53 -46.67
C PRO A 791 18.84 7.66 -45.38
N LEU A 792 18.21 7.34 -44.24
CA LEU A 792 18.80 7.42 -42.91
C LEU A 792 20.10 6.63 -42.79
N ASN A 793 20.16 5.43 -43.38
CA ASN A 793 21.38 4.57 -43.40
C ASN A 793 22.61 5.20 -44.10
N TYR A 794 22.42 6.23 -44.93
CA TYR A 794 23.53 6.96 -45.52
C TYR A 794 24.19 7.90 -44.52
N VAL A 795 23.37 8.59 -43.68
CA VAL A 795 23.85 9.65 -42.79
C VAL A 795 23.96 9.15 -41.34
N ALA A 796 23.47 7.94 -41.04
CA ALA A 796 23.60 7.31 -39.76
C ALA A 796 23.88 5.81 -39.91
N GLU A 797 24.45 5.23 -38.89
CA GLU A 797 24.52 3.78 -38.70
C GLU A 797 23.32 3.30 -37.88
N VAL A 798 22.54 2.40 -38.45
CA VAL A 798 21.35 1.84 -37.80
C VAL A 798 21.59 0.35 -37.56
N VAL A 799 21.91 0.01 -36.31
CA VAL A 799 22.31 -1.36 -35.93
C VAL A 799 21.53 -1.82 -34.70
N SER A 800 21.40 -3.16 -34.59
CA SER A 800 20.96 -3.75 -33.33
C SER A 800 22.17 -3.83 -32.39
N ALA A 801 22.11 -3.13 -31.30
CA ALA A 801 23.09 -3.19 -30.20
C ALA A 801 22.50 -3.93 -29.01
N MET A 802 23.35 -4.40 -28.12
CA MET A 802 22.93 -4.99 -26.87
C MET A 802 22.88 -3.90 -25.80
N GLY A 803 21.82 -3.89 -25.00
CA GLY A 803 21.66 -2.97 -23.88
C GLY A 803 20.75 -3.57 -22.80
N CYS A 804 20.90 -3.16 -21.58
CA CYS A 804 20.00 -3.56 -20.48
C CYS A 804 18.76 -2.67 -20.47
N LEU A 805 17.62 -3.25 -20.14
CA LEU A 805 16.34 -2.57 -20.06
C LEU A 805 15.96 -2.12 -18.65
N LEU A 806 16.72 -2.55 -17.65
CA LEU A 806 16.47 -2.24 -16.24
C LEU A 806 17.79 -2.15 -15.48
N TYR A 807 18.03 -1.03 -14.79
CA TYR A 807 19.10 -0.85 -13.82
C TYR A 807 18.50 -0.51 -12.46
N THR A 808 19.02 -1.14 -11.42
CA THR A 808 18.62 -0.88 -10.04
C THR A 808 19.85 -0.53 -9.22
N SER A 809 19.72 0.43 -8.33
CA SER A 809 20.75 0.85 -7.39
C SER A 809 20.22 0.83 -5.97
N ASP A 810 21.09 0.49 -5.04
CA ASP A 810 20.82 0.51 -3.60
C ASP A 810 22.03 1.15 -2.92
N ALA A 811 21.97 2.45 -2.74
CA ALA A 811 23.01 3.26 -2.09
C ALA A 811 22.86 3.20 -0.57
N ALA A 812 22.74 2.01 0.01
CA ALA A 812 22.36 1.84 1.40
C ALA A 812 23.50 1.94 2.39
N ASP A 813 24.77 1.92 2.04
CA ASP A 813 25.91 1.93 2.97
C ASP A 813 27.01 2.93 2.60
#